data_9183373f5ab82a8f6686fec2384cfd57
#
_entry.id   9183373f5ab82a8f6686fec2384cfd57
#
_cell.length_a   1.000
_cell.length_b   1.000
_cell.length_c   1.000
_cell.angle_alpha   90.00
_cell.angle_beta   90.00
_cell.angle_gamma   90.00
#
_symmetry.space_group_name_H-M   'P 1'
#
loop_
_entity.id
_entity.type
_entity.pdbx_description
1 polymer ?
#
loop_
_entity_poly.entity_id
_entity_poly.type
_entity_poly.pdbx_seq_one_letter_code
_entity_poly.pdbx_strand_id
1 'polypeptide(L)'
;MRSAVYAMALALVGAGIGSGAGAQQFGAAAATDGQVILLAEPLVQDEPATIYAFADAGSGWSQVATLTAPEHEGGDFFGRFLAMTDDELIVGGTTLDESTGGVWVYDRGPQGPVFRSFLRPEAVEVGSSFGRYGLIADGLLFVSALGHNERRGAVHVFHKQDGEWVHEAVLSPAEADASEFSGWTLAYENGRLLTGALQASEELQTRGAAYIYRRSGDGTWEHEARLSLGEDASQPGDAFGAAVAWLDGRALVAATGRDGGRGEVYTYSRDDMTGAWQAGPSLAAFDRQPGAQFGAALLPRDGELWVGAPGADGSGRIYSIGYEDGAFRSASKLASDTDMDSGDGFGGVLVQSPGGDLVIAGQTSDDGGLGSAIVLERAGDGWEASSKLMGPIEEGLPALVGAEIGCAGGTADQFGCDNVSISSFLPVSAIGGGRGAETNDVWGWTDPETGAEIAIVGRTDGTAFIDISDPSNPVYLGNLPKTAGSISNAWRDMKVYRDHVFVVADGAGNHGMQVFDLRRLRDVRDAPATFEETAHYGGFASAHNIVINEETGFAYSVGSNGGGETCGGAYHMIDIRTPTNPVFAGCFADTNTGNAGTGYSHDAMCIVYDGPDTEHVGKEICFGSNENALSIADVTDKQSPVALSSADYPNVGYAHQGWITEDHRYFYMDDEGDESASIQAGTPMPGTRTLIWDVSDLDDPVMVKEHFGETFTIDHNLYIKGDLMYQSNYVSGLRILDISDRQNPVEVGFLDTVPWSEEVEFDGSWSNYPFFESGTIVVSSGAEGVFFLKYDPRELVP
;
A
#
# COMPACT_ATOMS: atom_id res chain seq x y z
N MET A 1 -19.99 -23.42 12.73
CA MET A 1 -18.65 -23.07 13.17
C MET A 1 -17.68 -23.43 12.04
N ARG A 2 -17.57 -22.62 11.03
CA ARG A 2 -16.56 -22.62 9.94
C ARG A 2 -16.98 -21.51 8.96
N SER A 3 -16.87 -20.23 9.37
CA SER A 3 -17.20 -19.09 8.48
C SER A 3 -16.60 -17.77 8.95
N ALA A 4 -15.41 -17.77 9.56
CA ALA A 4 -14.82 -16.54 10.12
C ALA A 4 -13.35 -16.27 9.67
N VAL A 5 -12.86 -16.91 8.59
CA VAL A 5 -11.46 -16.72 8.14
C VAL A 5 -11.37 -16.05 6.76
N TYR A 6 -12.46 -15.47 6.24
CA TYR A 6 -12.54 -15.09 4.81
C TYR A 6 -12.44 -13.59 4.48
N ALA A 7 -12.15 -12.72 5.42
CA ALA A 7 -12.13 -11.27 5.14
C ALA A 7 -10.74 -10.69 4.76
N MET A 8 -9.64 -11.35 5.11
CA MET A 8 -8.30 -10.78 4.92
C MET A 8 -7.59 -11.12 3.59
N ALA A 9 -8.12 -12.05 2.79
CA ALA A 9 -7.48 -12.50 1.54
C ALA A 9 -8.01 -11.81 0.26
N LEU A 10 -8.91 -10.84 0.33
CA LEU A 10 -9.61 -10.29 -0.84
C LEU A 10 -9.09 -8.94 -1.36
N ALA A 11 -8.09 -8.36 -0.72
CA ALA A 11 -7.43 -7.12 -1.19
C ALA A 11 -6.26 -7.36 -2.16
N LEU A 12 -5.82 -8.59 -2.40
CA LEU A 12 -4.50 -8.90 -2.98
C LEU A 12 -4.49 -9.42 -4.43
N VAL A 13 -5.56 -9.34 -5.20
CA VAL A 13 -5.55 -9.74 -6.62
C VAL A 13 -6.10 -8.65 -7.53
N GLY A 14 -5.35 -7.56 -7.58
CA GLY A 14 -5.59 -6.48 -8.52
C GLY A 14 -4.43 -5.49 -8.47
N ALA A 15 -3.33 -5.79 -9.19
CA ALA A 15 -2.02 -5.14 -9.11
C ALA A 15 -1.32 -5.42 -7.77
N GLY A 16 -0.07 -5.89 -7.79
CA GLY A 16 0.79 -5.96 -6.62
C GLY A 16 1.12 -4.55 -6.14
N ILE A 17 0.19 -3.97 -5.41
CA ILE A 17 0.38 -2.70 -4.71
C ILE A 17 0.29 -3.08 -3.24
N GLY A 18 1.38 -2.87 -2.52
CA GLY A 18 1.31 -2.81 -1.08
C GLY A 18 0.18 -1.85 -0.70
N SER A 19 -0.76 -2.30 0.09
CA SER A 19 -1.78 -1.44 0.69
C SER A 19 -1.09 -0.60 1.78
N GLY A 20 -0.42 0.49 1.38
CA GLY A 20 -0.21 1.61 2.25
C GLY A 20 -1.59 2.25 2.50
N ALA A 21 -1.95 2.52 3.73
CA ALA A 21 -3.00 3.46 4.03
C ALA A 21 -2.70 4.74 3.23
N GLY A 22 -3.62 5.20 2.38
CA GLY A 22 -3.39 6.42 1.58
C GLY A 22 -3.35 6.26 0.05
N ALA A 23 -3.40 5.07 -0.53
CA ALA A 23 -3.35 4.88 -1.98
C ALA A 23 -4.61 5.45 -2.68
N GLN A 24 -4.59 6.72 -3.02
CA GLN A 24 -5.71 7.45 -3.66
C GLN A 24 -5.96 6.97 -5.10
N GLN A 25 -4.95 6.44 -5.78
CA GLN A 25 -5.01 5.89 -7.14
C GLN A 25 -5.52 6.89 -8.21
N PHE A 26 -5.07 8.13 -8.16
CA PHE A 26 -5.35 9.10 -9.23
C PHE A 26 -4.97 8.51 -10.60
N GLY A 27 -5.87 8.62 -11.57
CA GLY A 27 -5.68 8.01 -12.88
C GLY A 27 -6.08 6.53 -12.98
N ALA A 28 -6.69 5.93 -11.94
CA ALA A 28 -7.21 4.56 -11.97
C ALA A 28 -8.31 4.36 -13.00
N ALA A 29 -9.08 5.42 -13.31
CA ALA A 29 -9.96 5.47 -14.46
C ALA A 29 -9.79 6.81 -15.20
N ALA A 30 -9.86 6.75 -16.52
CA ALA A 30 -9.70 7.91 -17.39
C ALA A 30 -10.74 7.90 -18.51
N ALA A 31 -11.10 9.10 -18.98
CA ALA A 31 -11.89 9.28 -20.19
C ALA A 31 -11.46 10.57 -20.89
N THR A 32 -11.56 10.63 -22.23
CA THR A 32 -11.22 11.83 -22.99
C THR A 32 -12.01 11.93 -24.30
N ASP A 33 -12.33 13.13 -24.70
CA ASP A 33 -12.83 13.46 -26.05
C ASP A 33 -11.74 14.09 -26.95
N GLY A 34 -10.51 14.20 -26.42
CA GLY A 34 -9.37 14.86 -27.07
C GLY A 34 -9.25 16.36 -26.76
N GLN A 35 -10.25 16.98 -26.12
CA GLN A 35 -10.22 18.38 -25.66
C GLN A 35 -10.23 18.47 -24.14
N VAL A 36 -10.87 17.51 -23.48
CA VAL A 36 -10.93 17.36 -22.03
C VAL A 36 -10.46 15.97 -21.66
N ILE A 37 -9.63 15.89 -20.64
CA ILE A 37 -9.21 14.67 -19.98
C ILE A 37 -9.89 14.61 -18.62
N LEU A 38 -10.57 13.52 -18.32
CA LEU A 38 -11.13 13.22 -17.01
C LEU A 38 -10.28 12.12 -16.37
N LEU A 39 -9.83 12.33 -15.14
CA LEU A 39 -9.06 11.37 -14.34
C LEU A 39 -9.76 11.19 -13.01
N ALA A 40 -10.02 9.95 -12.63
CA ALA A 40 -10.65 9.64 -11.37
C ALA A 40 -9.62 9.29 -10.30
N GLU A 41 -9.96 9.67 -9.08
CA GLU A 41 -9.31 9.32 -7.82
C GLU A 41 -10.36 8.65 -6.93
N PRO A 42 -10.61 7.34 -7.14
CA PRO A 42 -11.75 6.65 -6.55
C PRO A 42 -11.51 6.15 -5.12
N LEU A 43 -10.27 6.19 -4.64
CA LEU A 43 -9.88 5.77 -3.29
C LEU A 43 -9.34 6.98 -2.56
N VAL A 44 -10.17 7.60 -1.72
CA VAL A 44 -9.75 8.69 -0.82
C VAL A 44 -10.25 8.30 0.56
N GLN A 45 -9.39 8.36 1.57
CA GLN A 45 -9.70 7.81 2.88
C GLN A 45 -10.74 8.66 3.60
N ASP A 46 -10.60 9.95 3.70
CA ASP A 46 -11.48 10.84 4.47
C ASP A 46 -12.18 11.90 3.61
N GLU A 47 -12.00 11.83 2.29
CA GLU A 47 -12.56 12.78 1.36
C GLU A 47 -13.46 12.12 0.30
N PRO A 48 -14.42 12.85 -0.28
CA PRO A 48 -15.24 12.31 -1.35
C PRO A 48 -14.38 11.94 -2.56
N ALA A 49 -14.52 10.70 -3.05
CA ALA A 49 -13.91 10.27 -4.30
C ALA A 49 -14.17 11.30 -5.42
N THR A 50 -13.13 11.74 -6.11
CA THR A 50 -13.15 12.91 -6.97
C THR A 50 -12.72 12.58 -8.41
N ILE A 51 -13.34 13.22 -9.37
CA ILE A 51 -12.95 13.23 -10.78
C ILE A 51 -12.41 14.62 -11.12
N TYR A 52 -11.21 14.67 -11.65
CA TYR A 52 -10.53 15.90 -12.08
C TYR A 52 -10.64 16.07 -13.59
N ALA A 53 -11.02 17.24 -14.02
CA ALA A 53 -11.09 17.61 -15.43
C ALA A 53 -9.91 18.50 -15.81
N PHE A 54 -9.20 18.14 -16.88
CA PHE A 54 -8.09 18.89 -17.44
C PHE A 54 -8.43 19.31 -18.87
N ALA A 55 -8.02 20.52 -19.25
CA ALA A 55 -8.13 21.02 -20.60
C ALA A 55 -6.81 21.66 -21.05
N ASP A 56 -6.50 21.57 -22.35
CA ASP A 56 -5.35 22.26 -22.92
C ASP A 56 -5.73 23.71 -23.31
N ALA A 57 -5.10 24.66 -22.64
CA ALA A 57 -5.25 26.09 -22.93
C ALA A 57 -4.22 26.60 -23.97
N GLY A 58 -3.49 25.69 -24.63
CA GLY A 58 -2.43 26.01 -25.60
C GLY A 58 -1.05 26.22 -24.95
N SER A 59 -0.97 26.08 -23.63
CA SER A 59 0.27 26.10 -22.85
C SER A 59 0.52 24.77 -22.12
N GLY A 60 -0.24 23.74 -22.46
CA GLY A 60 -0.28 22.42 -21.83
C GLY A 60 -1.58 22.19 -21.05
N TRP A 61 -1.75 20.97 -20.58
CA TRP A 61 -2.93 20.54 -19.84
C TRP A 61 -2.96 21.13 -18.42
N SER A 62 -4.08 21.67 -18.02
CA SER A 62 -4.29 22.22 -16.68
C SER A 62 -5.66 21.83 -16.14
N GLN A 63 -5.76 21.64 -14.82
CA GLN A 63 -7.01 21.34 -14.14
C GLN A 63 -7.99 22.53 -14.30
N VAL A 64 -9.20 22.24 -14.71
CA VAL A 64 -10.26 23.24 -14.94
C VAL A 64 -11.49 23.05 -14.09
N ALA A 65 -11.72 21.82 -13.58
CA ALA A 65 -12.87 21.52 -12.74
C ALA A 65 -12.64 20.21 -11.95
N THR A 66 -13.47 20.02 -10.92
CA THR A 66 -13.63 18.76 -10.18
C THR A 66 -15.08 18.34 -10.19
N LEU A 67 -15.34 17.05 -10.03
CA LEU A 67 -16.67 16.47 -9.93
C LEU A 67 -16.67 15.41 -8.83
N THR A 68 -17.58 15.55 -7.88
CA THR A 68 -17.87 14.57 -6.81
C THR A 68 -19.25 13.98 -6.98
N ALA A 69 -19.54 12.86 -6.32
CA ALA A 69 -20.87 12.30 -6.34
C ALA A 69 -21.90 13.21 -5.67
N PRO A 70 -23.09 13.43 -6.26
CA PRO A 70 -24.16 14.17 -5.60
C PRO A 70 -24.67 13.41 -4.37
N GLU A 71 -24.82 14.10 -3.24
CA GLU A 71 -25.50 13.61 -2.01
C GLU A 71 -24.83 12.42 -1.28
N HIS A 72 -23.55 12.11 -1.54
CA HIS A 72 -22.84 11.02 -0.85
C HIS A 72 -21.54 11.53 -0.23
N GLU A 73 -21.30 11.12 1.00
CA GLU A 73 -20.05 11.33 1.75
C GLU A 73 -19.01 10.28 1.31
N GLY A 74 -17.76 10.40 1.77
CA GLY A 74 -16.62 9.58 1.36
C GLY A 74 -16.83 8.06 1.40
N GLY A 75 -15.98 7.30 0.73
CA GLY A 75 -16.02 5.83 0.69
C GLY A 75 -16.87 5.20 -0.41
N ASP A 76 -17.55 5.96 -1.25
CA ASP A 76 -18.45 5.43 -2.31
C ASP A 76 -17.71 4.90 -3.55
N PHE A 77 -16.40 5.03 -3.62
CA PHE A 77 -15.58 4.70 -4.78
C PHE A 77 -16.15 5.26 -6.10
N PHE A 78 -16.63 6.49 -6.07
CA PHE A 78 -17.09 7.23 -7.25
C PHE A 78 -15.93 7.41 -8.23
N GLY A 79 -16.17 7.12 -9.52
CA GLY A 79 -15.10 7.18 -10.53
C GLY A 79 -14.40 5.84 -10.78
N ARG A 80 -14.93 4.71 -10.31
CA ARG A 80 -14.37 3.37 -10.62
C ARG A 80 -14.32 3.06 -12.11
N PHE A 81 -15.26 3.56 -12.89
CA PHE A 81 -15.13 3.69 -14.33
C PHE A 81 -15.67 5.01 -14.81
N LEU A 82 -15.12 5.47 -15.94
CA LEU A 82 -15.56 6.64 -16.67
C LEU A 82 -15.84 6.25 -18.11
N ALA A 83 -17.01 6.63 -18.61
CA ALA A 83 -17.33 6.52 -20.03
C ALA A 83 -17.91 7.85 -20.52
N MET A 84 -17.39 8.34 -21.65
CA MET A 84 -17.71 9.66 -22.16
C MET A 84 -18.13 9.58 -23.62
N THR A 85 -19.20 10.28 -23.96
CA THR A 85 -19.64 10.56 -25.33
C THR A 85 -19.65 12.08 -25.55
N ASP A 86 -20.04 12.52 -26.74
CA ASP A 86 -20.17 13.95 -27.03
C ASP A 86 -21.16 14.64 -26.09
N ASP A 87 -22.23 13.94 -25.71
CA ASP A 87 -23.36 14.49 -24.95
C ASP A 87 -23.41 14.07 -23.46
N GLU A 88 -22.73 12.99 -23.07
CA GLU A 88 -22.86 12.39 -21.75
C GLU A 88 -21.51 11.98 -21.12
N LEU A 89 -21.48 12.06 -19.80
CA LEU A 89 -20.50 11.41 -18.94
C LEU A 89 -21.22 10.40 -18.05
N ILE A 90 -20.70 9.18 -18.00
CA ILE A 90 -21.21 8.10 -17.15
C ILE A 90 -20.11 7.69 -16.17
N VAL A 91 -20.47 7.67 -14.89
CA VAL A 91 -19.55 7.42 -13.79
C VAL A 91 -20.04 6.25 -12.95
N GLY A 92 -19.20 5.28 -12.66
CA GLY A 92 -19.52 4.16 -11.78
C GLY A 92 -18.93 4.31 -10.39
N GLY A 93 -19.62 3.78 -9.38
CA GLY A 93 -19.15 3.66 -7.99
C GLY A 93 -19.70 2.39 -7.32
N THR A 94 -18.95 1.79 -6.39
CA THR A 94 -19.17 0.39 -5.98
C THR A 94 -19.55 0.16 -4.52
N THR A 95 -19.33 1.08 -3.60
CA THR A 95 -19.57 0.87 -2.16
C THR A 95 -20.90 1.39 -1.65
N LEU A 96 -21.58 2.19 -2.45
CA LEU A 96 -22.88 2.74 -2.11
C LEU A 96 -23.87 1.64 -1.66
N ASP A 97 -24.60 1.87 -0.57
CA ASP A 97 -25.63 0.98 -0.01
C ASP A 97 -25.14 -0.48 0.17
N GLU A 98 -24.28 -0.72 1.12
CA GLU A 98 -23.71 -2.04 1.45
C GLU A 98 -23.07 -2.73 0.23
N SER A 99 -22.23 -2.00 -0.51
CA SER A 99 -21.53 -2.46 -1.72
C SER A 99 -22.48 -2.90 -2.85
N THR A 100 -23.70 -2.39 -2.88
CA THR A 100 -24.60 -2.59 -4.02
C THR A 100 -24.11 -1.86 -5.25
N GLY A 101 -23.60 -0.63 -5.06
CA GLY A 101 -23.03 0.20 -6.12
C GLY A 101 -24.07 0.98 -6.92
N GLY A 102 -23.61 1.73 -7.93
CA GLY A 102 -24.47 2.57 -8.75
C GLY A 102 -23.75 3.22 -9.93
N VAL A 103 -24.52 3.85 -10.80
CA VAL A 103 -24.00 4.58 -11.96
C VAL A 103 -24.69 5.93 -12.07
N TRP A 104 -23.91 6.99 -12.16
CA TRP A 104 -24.39 8.35 -12.35
C TRP A 104 -24.26 8.75 -13.81
N VAL A 105 -25.31 9.38 -14.35
CA VAL A 105 -25.35 9.91 -15.71
C VAL A 105 -25.40 11.41 -15.65
N TYR A 106 -24.49 12.06 -16.34
CA TYR A 106 -24.40 13.50 -16.45
C TYR A 106 -24.56 13.93 -17.91
N ASP A 107 -25.29 15.02 -18.12
CA ASP A 107 -25.30 15.73 -19.40
C ASP A 107 -24.03 16.58 -19.52
N ARG A 108 -23.34 16.50 -20.65
CA ARG A 108 -22.18 17.33 -20.93
C ARG A 108 -22.63 18.65 -21.59
N GLY A 109 -22.22 19.73 -21.00
CA GLY A 109 -22.52 21.08 -21.47
C GLY A 109 -21.30 22.00 -21.42
N PRO A 110 -21.39 23.21 -22.01
CA PRO A 110 -20.27 24.17 -22.07
C PRO A 110 -19.79 24.65 -20.69
N GLN A 111 -20.58 24.41 -19.64
CA GLN A 111 -20.27 24.81 -18.27
C GLN A 111 -19.89 23.62 -17.38
N GLY A 112 -19.58 22.46 -17.99
CA GLY A 112 -19.25 21.22 -17.30
C GLY A 112 -20.40 20.21 -17.23
N PRO A 113 -20.16 19.06 -16.59
CA PRO A 113 -21.14 17.98 -16.44
C PRO A 113 -22.29 18.40 -15.49
N VAL A 114 -23.52 18.12 -15.86
CA VAL A 114 -24.72 18.36 -15.04
C VAL A 114 -25.39 17.01 -14.74
N PHE A 115 -25.54 16.65 -13.46
CA PHE A 115 -26.20 15.41 -13.06
C PHE A 115 -27.62 15.34 -13.64
N ARG A 116 -27.94 14.21 -14.27
CA ARG A 116 -29.23 13.93 -14.87
C ARG A 116 -29.98 12.81 -14.18
N SER A 117 -29.37 11.64 -14.05
CA SER A 117 -30.04 10.47 -13.49
C SER A 117 -29.07 9.49 -12.85
N PHE A 118 -29.62 8.64 -11.98
CA PHE A 118 -28.91 7.55 -11.31
C PHE A 118 -29.47 6.21 -11.80
N LEU A 119 -28.60 5.29 -12.22
CA LEU A 119 -28.98 3.97 -12.72
C LEU A 119 -28.63 2.90 -11.69
N ARG A 120 -29.66 2.19 -11.23
CA ARG A 120 -29.55 0.96 -10.46
C ARG A 120 -30.82 0.15 -10.71
N PRO A 121 -30.80 -0.84 -11.63
CA PRO A 121 -31.97 -1.70 -11.87
C PRO A 121 -32.37 -2.51 -10.62
N GLU A 122 -33.66 -2.85 -10.50
CA GLU A 122 -34.17 -3.73 -9.42
C GLU A 122 -33.48 -5.12 -9.42
N ALA A 123 -32.87 -5.54 -10.54
CA ALA A 123 -32.14 -6.80 -10.67
C ALA A 123 -30.75 -6.78 -10.04
N VAL A 124 -30.28 -5.62 -9.55
CA VAL A 124 -28.99 -5.49 -8.84
C VAL A 124 -29.18 -5.94 -7.39
N GLU A 125 -28.44 -6.95 -6.99
CA GLU A 125 -28.47 -7.51 -5.64
C GLU A 125 -27.59 -6.70 -4.68
N VAL A 126 -27.90 -6.71 -3.40
CA VAL A 126 -27.03 -6.15 -2.35
C VAL A 126 -25.66 -6.84 -2.39
N GLY A 127 -24.60 -6.09 -2.30
CA GLY A 127 -23.22 -6.59 -2.39
C GLY A 127 -22.75 -6.90 -3.82
N SER A 128 -23.51 -6.51 -4.84
CA SER A 128 -23.17 -6.80 -6.25
C SER A 128 -21.98 -5.99 -6.78
N SER A 129 -21.58 -4.91 -6.14
CA SER A 129 -20.58 -3.95 -6.66
C SER A 129 -20.91 -3.50 -8.10
N PHE A 130 -22.17 -3.17 -8.35
CA PHE A 130 -22.64 -2.66 -9.64
C PHE A 130 -22.02 -1.29 -9.93
N GLY A 131 -21.42 -1.11 -11.12
CA GLY A 131 -20.69 0.11 -11.45
C GLY A 131 -19.18 -0.01 -11.34
N ARG A 132 -18.62 -1.23 -11.15
CA ARG A 132 -17.17 -1.44 -11.07
C ARG A 132 -16.46 -1.17 -12.39
N TYR A 133 -16.99 -1.66 -13.50
CA TYR A 133 -16.53 -1.46 -14.85
C TYR A 133 -17.70 -1.13 -15.77
N GLY A 134 -17.42 -0.30 -16.79
CA GLY A 134 -18.45 0.07 -17.73
C GLY A 134 -17.88 0.39 -19.12
N LEU A 135 -18.71 0.24 -20.14
CA LEU A 135 -18.36 0.47 -21.53
C LEU A 135 -19.58 1.00 -22.29
N ILE A 136 -19.38 2.04 -23.12
CA ILE A 136 -20.38 2.49 -24.09
C ILE A 136 -19.90 2.07 -25.48
N ALA A 137 -20.73 1.34 -26.21
CA ALA A 137 -20.47 0.96 -27.60
C ALA A 137 -21.76 0.71 -28.37
N ASP A 138 -21.86 1.14 -29.62
CA ASP A 138 -23.01 0.98 -30.54
C ASP A 138 -24.36 1.41 -29.92
N GLY A 139 -24.37 2.47 -29.09
CA GLY A 139 -25.57 2.95 -28.40
C GLY A 139 -26.05 2.07 -27.24
N LEU A 140 -25.23 1.14 -26.81
CA LEU A 140 -25.41 0.33 -25.61
C LEU A 140 -24.47 0.78 -24.51
N LEU A 141 -24.95 0.67 -23.25
CA LEU A 141 -24.14 0.80 -22.06
C LEU A 141 -24.05 -0.57 -21.37
N PHE A 142 -22.85 -1.03 -21.12
CA PHE A 142 -22.55 -2.24 -20.37
C PHE A 142 -22.01 -1.86 -19.00
N VAL A 143 -22.54 -2.44 -17.94
CA VAL A 143 -22.11 -2.16 -16.55
C VAL A 143 -21.94 -3.46 -15.80
N SER A 144 -20.79 -3.68 -15.21
CA SER A 144 -20.50 -4.88 -14.44
C SER A 144 -21.10 -4.85 -13.03
N ALA A 145 -21.43 -6.05 -12.52
CA ALA A 145 -21.87 -6.35 -11.16
C ALA A 145 -21.11 -7.59 -10.67
N LEU A 146 -19.90 -7.40 -10.13
CA LEU A 146 -18.97 -8.50 -9.85
C LEU A 146 -19.44 -9.43 -8.72
N GLY A 147 -20.17 -8.89 -7.73
CA GLY A 147 -20.72 -9.65 -6.61
C GLY A 147 -21.98 -10.43 -6.93
N HIS A 148 -22.58 -10.25 -8.12
CA HIS A 148 -23.84 -10.90 -8.50
C HIS A 148 -23.75 -12.42 -8.41
N ASN A 149 -24.83 -13.05 -7.85
CA ASN A 149 -25.01 -14.50 -7.79
C ASN A 149 -23.78 -15.25 -7.21
N GLU A 150 -23.49 -15.06 -5.93
CA GLU A 150 -22.34 -15.67 -5.24
C GLU A 150 -20.98 -15.31 -5.89
N ARG A 151 -20.85 -14.07 -6.35
CA ARG A 151 -19.67 -13.55 -7.02
C ARG A 151 -19.31 -14.25 -8.35
N ARG A 152 -20.27 -14.92 -8.99
CA ARG A 152 -20.09 -15.38 -10.38
C ARG A 152 -19.92 -14.21 -11.34
N GLY A 153 -20.51 -13.07 -10.96
CA GLY A 153 -20.48 -11.84 -11.72
C GLY A 153 -21.52 -11.77 -12.83
N ALA A 154 -21.82 -10.57 -13.25
CA ALA A 154 -22.73 -10.28 -14.34
C ALA A 154 -22.38 -8.97 -15.05
N VAL A 155 -22.91 -8.79 -16.26
CA VAL A 155 -22.90 -7.53 -16.98
C VAL A 155 -24.35 -7.13 -17.28
N HIS A 156 -24.77 -5.96 -16.81
CA HIS A 156 -26.05 -5.36 -17.12
C HIS A 156 -25.94 -4.58 -18.42
N VAL A 157 -26.90 -4.75 -19.30
CA VAL A 157 -26.95 -4.08 -20.61
C VAL A 157 -28.10 -3.08 -20.60
N PHE A 158 -27.82 -1.87 -21.11
CA PHE A 158 -28.80 -0.82 -21.27
C PHE A 158 -28.78 -0.32 -22.72
N HIS A 159 -29.92 0.10 -23.20
CA HIS A 159 -30.04 0.82 -24.47
C HIS A 159 -30.73 2.17 -24.25
N LYS A 160 -30.54 3.11 -25.17
CA LYS A 160 -31.24 4.41 -25.11
C LYS A 160 -32.64 4.32 -25.70
N GLN A 161 -33.61 4.79 -24.92
CA GLN A 161 -34.97 5.02 -25.36
C GLN A 161 -35.41 6.43 -24.93
N ASP A 162 -35.82 7.26 -25.86
CA ASP A 162 -36.26 8.64 -25.64
C ASP A 162 -35.21 9.49 -24.87
N GLY A 163 -33.92 9.20 -25.04
CA GLY A 163 -32.78 9.85 -24.39
C GLY A 163 -32.37 9.26 -23.04
N GLU A 164 -33.14 8.35 -22.48
CA GLU A 164 -32.88 7.70 -21.20
C GLU A 164 -32.28 6.31 -21.38
N TRP A 165 -31.43 5.88 -20.43
CA TRP A 165 -30.89 4.53 -20.39
C TRP A 165 -31.90 3.55 -19.78
N VAL A 166 -32.36 2.60 -20.57
CA VAL A 166 -33.34 1.56 -20.17
C VAL A 166 -32.63 0.22 -20.06
N HIS A 167 -32.80 -0.46 -18.94
CA HIS A 167 -32.22 -1.78 -18.71
C HIS A 167 -32.82 -2.82 -19.66
N GLU A 168 -31.95 -3.55 -20.37
CA GLU A 168 -32.31 -4.50 -21.41
C GLU A 168 -32.09 -5.97 -20.99
N ALA A 169 -30.92 -6.26 -20.39
CA ALA A 169 -30.54 -7.64 -20.07
C ALA A 169 -29.54 -7.72 -18.91
N VAL A 170 -29.46 -8.91 -18.30
CA VAL A 170 -28.38 -9.32 -17.41
C VAL A 170 -27.65 -10.50 -18.05
N LEU A 171 -26.37 -10.35 -18.29
CA LEU A 171 -25.50 -11.36 -18.86
C LEU A 171 -24.68 -11.99 -17.76
N SER A 172 -25.05 -13.18 -17.32
CA SER A 172 -24.32 -13.96 -16.31
C SER A 172 -24.08 -15.36 -16.84
N PRO A 173 -22.83 -15.87 -16.82
CA PRO A 173 -22.54 -17.19 -17.38
C PRO A 173 -23.07 -18.28 -16.46
N ALA A 174 -23.92 -19.17 -17.00
CA ALA A 174 -24.55 -20.26 -16.21
C ALA A 174 -23.54 -21.31 -15.74
N GLU A 175 -22.44 -21.45 -16.48
CA GLU A 175 -21.33 -22.36 -16.17
C GLU A 175 -20.21 -21.73 -15.32
N ALA A 176 -20.33 -20.48 -14.92
CA ALA A 176 -19.34 -19.86 -14.04
C ALA A 176 -19.36 -20.49 -12.65
N ASP A 177 -18.20 -20.74 -12.11
CA ASP A 177 -18.05 -21.16 -10.73
C ASP A 177 -18.26 -19.96 -9.76
N ALA A 178 -18.60 -20.26 -8.51
CA ALA A 178 -18.68 -19.22 -7.49
C ALA A 178 -17.34 -18.47 -7.40
N SER A 179 -17.40 -17.14 -7.26
CA SER A 179 -16.22 -16.26 -7.21
C SER A 179 -15.39 -16.18 -8.51
N GLU A 180 -15.95 -16.44 -9.68
CA GLU A 180 -15.28 -16.21 -10.98
C GLU A 180 -15.22 -14.74 -11.38
N PHE A 181 -16.10 -13.88 -10.86
CA PHE A 181 -16.15 -12.44 -11.11
C PHE A 181 -16.25 -12.07 -12.61
N SER A 182 -17.16 -12.70 -13.35
CA SER A 182 -17.45 -12.31 -14.74
C SER A 182 -17.88 -10.84 -14.82
N GLY A 183 -17.29 -10.08 -15.75
CA GLY A 183 -17.45 -8.62 -15.83
C GLY A 183 -16.25 -7.85 -15.30
N TRP A 184 -15.15 -8.51 -14.97
CA TRP A 184 -13.91 -7.86 -14.51
C TRP A 184 -13.34 -6.88 -15.54
N THR A 185 -13.41 -7.21 -16.83
CA THR A 185 -13.05 -6.31 -17.93
C THR A 185 -14.04 -6.52 -19.07
N LEU A 186 -14.24 -5.50 -19.92
CA LEU A 186 -15.25 -5.47 -20.97
C LEU A 186 -14.65 -4.97 -22.27
N ALA A 187 -15.01 -5.64 -23.38
CA ALA A 187 -14.76 -5.17 -24.73
C ALA A 187 -15.92 -5.54 -25.65
N TYR A 188 -16.27 -4.67 -26.59
CA TYR A 188 -17.39 -4.91 -27.49
C TYR A 188 -16.99 -4.62 -28.94
N GLU A 189 -17.35 -5.50 -29.83
CA GLU A 189 -17.15 -5.33 -31.27
C GLU A 189 -18.24 -6.09 -32.04
N ASN A 190 -18.86 -5.46 -33.02
CA ASN A 190 -19.75 -6.09 -34.02
C ASN A 190 -20.83 -7.02 -33.42
N GLY A 191 -21.54 -6.56 -32.37
CA GLY A 191 -22.59 -7.33 -31.72
C GLY A 191 -22.09 -8.41 -30.76
N ARG A 192 -20.81 -8.40 -30.40
CA ARG A 192 -20.23 -9.32 -29.40
C ARG A 192 -19.61 -8.58 -28.24
N LEU A 193 -20.04 -8.95 -27.04
CA LEU A 193 -19.41 -8.56 -25.78
C LEU A 193 -18.43 -9.65 -25.38
N LEU A 194 -17.19 -9.28 -25.10
CA LEU A 194 -16.17 -10.10 -24.45
C LEU A 194 -15.97 -9.59 -23.04
N THR A 195 -16.04 -10.47 -22.05
CA THR A 195 -15.83 -10.11 -20.65
C THR A 195 -14.81 -11.04 -20.01
N GLY A 196 -13.89 -10.46 -19.24
CA GLY A 196 -12.95 -11.20 -18.41
C GLY A 196 -13.58 -11.65 -17.10
N ALA A 197 -13.06 -12.72 -16.50
CA ALA A 197 -13.50 -13.30 -15.25
C ALA A 197 -12.26 -13.76 -14.47
N LEU A 198 -11.89 -12.98 -13.46
CA LEU A 198 -10.77 -13.32 -12.57
C LEU A 198 -11.25 -14.28 -11.50
N GLN A 199 -10.92 -15.54 -11.66
CA GLN A 199 -11.20 -16.57 -10.68
C GLN A 199 -10.42 -16.32 -9.39
N ALA A 200 -11.09 -15.84 -8.35
CA ALA A 200 -10.51 -15.57 -7.03
C ALA A 200 -11.19 -16.47 -5.99
N SER A 201 -10.83 -17.75 -5.92
CA SER A 201 -11.14 -18.60 -4.79
C SER A 201 -9.88 -19.35 -4.38
N GLU A 202 -9.77 -19.72 -3.10
CA GLU A 202 -8.66 -20.53 -2.60
C GLU A 202 -8.52 -21.88 -3.33
N GLU A 203 -9.64 -22.46 -3.77
CA GLU A 203 -9.66 -23.72 -4.53
C GLU A 203 -9.29 -23.52 -6.00
N LEU A 204 -9.65 -22.40 -6.61
CA LEU A 204 -9.48 -22.12 -8.04
C LEU A 204 -8.21 -21.32 -8.34
N GLN A 205 -7.59 -20.72 -7.32
CA GLN A 205 -6.25 -20.11 -7.34
C GLN A 205 -6.01 -19.12 -8.49
N THR A 206 -6.97 -18.25 -8.79
CA THR A 206 -6.85 -17.15 -9.77
C THR A 206 -6.43 -17.61 -11.18
N ARG A 207 -6.98 -18.72 -11.65
CA ARG A 207 -6.69 -19.22 -13.02
C ARG A 207 -7.32 -18.36 -14.10
N GLY A 208 -8.59 -17.95 -13.89
CA GLY A 208 -9.35 -17.04 -14.73
C GLY A 208 -10.03 -17.68 -15.97
N ALA A 209 -10.95 -16.92 -16.54
CA ALA A 209 -11.69 -17.24 -17.74
C ALA A 209 -12.07 -15.96 -18.52
N ALA A 210 -12.63 -16.10 -19.72
CA ALA A 210 -13.30 -15.04 -20.41
C ALA A 210 -14.57 -15.59 -21.10
N TYR A 211 -15.59 -14.73 -21.24
CA TYR A 211 -16.88 -15.13 -21.83
C TYR A 211 -17.24 -14.25 -23.00
N ILE A 212 -17.82 -14.84 -24.04
CA ILE A 212 -18.34 -14.15 -25.21
C ILE A 212 -19.85 -14.26 -25.25
N TYR A 213 -20.52 -13.12 -25.33
CA TYR A 213 -21.95 -13.00 -25.56
C TYR A 213 -22.20 -12.39 -26.93
N ARG A 214 -23.19 -12.88 -27.62
CA ARG A 214 -23.61 -12.41 -28.96
C ARG A 214 -25.00 -11.82 -28.88
N ARG A 215 -25.18 -10.63 -29.46
CA ARG A 215 -26.48 -10.02 -29.67
C ARG A 215 -27.06 -10.48 -31.01
N SER A 216 -28.24 -11.07 -30.97
CA SER A 216 -28.98 -11.47 -32.16
C SER A 216 -29.63 -10.27 -32.84
N GLY A 217 -30.08 -10.43 -34.10
CA GLY A 217 -30.68 -9.33 -34.86
C GLY A 217 -32.04 -8.86 -34.29
N ASP A 218 -32.67 -9.62 -33.42
CA ASP A 218 -33.89 -9.25 -32.67
C ASP A 218 -33.59 -8.58 -31.31
N GLY A 219 -32.30 -8.37 -30.99
CA GLY A 219 -31.88 -7.73 -29.77
C GLY A 219 -31.62 -8.68 -28.59
N THR A 220 -31.89 -9.98 -28.72
CA THR A 220 -31.63 -10.96 -27.67
C THR A 220 -30.15 -11.29 -27.54
N TRP A 221 -29.72 -11.54 -26.29
CA TRP A 221 -28.35 -11.91 -25.97
C TRP A 221 -28.20 -13.39 -25.71
N GLU A 222 -27.19 -14.01 -26.29
CA GLU A 222 -26.87 -15.43 -26.12
C GLU A 222 -25.42 -15.59 -25.66
N HIS A 223 -25.18 -16.49 -24.70
CA HIS A 223 -23.83 -16.94 -24.39
C HIS A 223 -23.27 -17.73 -25.59
N GLU A 224 -22.16 -17.27 -26.18
CA GLU A 224 -21.56 -17.87 -27.39
C GLU A 224 -20.38 -18.79 -27.03
N ALA A 225 -19.53 -18.40 -26.07
CA ALA A 225 -18.35 -19.19 -25.69
C ALA A 225 -17.77 -18.82 -24.32
N ARG A 226 -17.16 -19.84 -23.66
CA ARG A 226 -16.20 -19.67 -22.57
C ARG A 226 -14.78 -19.91 -23.11
N LEU A 227 -13.86 -19.00 -22.85
CA LEU A 227 -12.46 -19.10 -23.21
C LEU A 227 -11.62 -19.34 -21.94
N SER A 228 -10.67 -20.27 -22.01
CA SER A 228 -9.75 -20.56 -20.91
C SER A 228 -8.46 -21.20 -21.48
N LEU A 229 -7.44 -21.31 -20.66
CA LEU A 229 -6.19 -22.01 -21.03
C LEU A 229 -6.32 -23.53 -21.03
N GLY A 230 -7.45 -24.07 -20.53
CA GLY A 230 -7.63 -25.51 -20.30
C GLY A 230 -6.92 -25.98 -19.03
N GLU A 231 -7.42 -27.07 -18.43
CA GLU A 231 -6.98 -27.55 -17.10
C GLU A 231 -5.48 -27.91 -17.05
N ASP A 232 -4.93 -28.50 -18.13
CA ASP A 232 -3.53 -28.93 -18.18
C ASP A 232 -2.54 -27.77 -18.38
N ALA A 233 -2.98 -26.65 -18.96
CA ALA A 233 -2.13 -25.49 -19.27
C ALA A 233 -2.25 -24.36 -18.26
N SER A 234 -3.36 -24.28 -17.53
CA SER A 234 -3.62 -23.25 -16.54
C SER A 234 -2.87 -23.51 -15.24
N GLN A 235 -2.21 -22.48 -14.72
CA GLN A 235 -1.51 -22.51 -13.43
C GLN A 235 -2.20 -21.58 -12.42
N PRO A 236 -2.04 -21.85 -11.12
CA PRO A 236 -2.43 -20.90 -10.09
C PRO A 236 -1.79 -19.54 -10.31
N GLY A 237 -2.58 -18.46 -10.18
CA GLY A 237 -2.09 -17.11 -10.34
C GLY A 237 -1.96 -16.60 -11.77
N ASP A 238 -2.31 -17.38 -12.80
CA ASP A 238 -2.22 -16.96 -14.22
C ASP A 238 -3.04 -15.68 -14.53
N ALA A 239 -4.14 -15.44 -13.79
CA ALA A 239 -5.03 -14.31 -13.97
C ALA A 239 -5.53 -14.14 -15.43
N PHE A 240 -5.93 -15.23 -16.08
CA PHE A 240 -6.49 -15.17 -17.43
C PHE A 240 -7.83 -14.42 -17.42
N GLY A 241 -8.01 -13.44 -18.29
CA GLY A 241 -9.16 -12.51 -18.27
C GLY A 241 -8.89 -11.20 -17.53
N ALA A 242 -7.67 -10.95 -17.07
CA ALA A 242 -7.28 -9.70 -16.41
C ALA A 242 -7.53 -8.47 -17.29
N ALA A 243 -7.30 -8.57 -18.60
CA ALA A 243 -7.72 -7.60 -19.58
C ALA A 243 -8.22 -8.30 -20.84
N VAL A 244 -9.18 -7.67 -21.51
CA VAL A 244 -9.72 -8.18 -22.77
C VAL A 244 -9.84 -7.08 -23.82
N ALA A 245 -9.71 -7.44 -25.10
CA ALA A 245 -9.90 -6.52 -26.20
C ALA A 245 -10.38 -7.25 -27.46
N TRP A 246 -10.96 -6.51 -28.40
CA TRP A 246 -11.21 -6.97 -29.75
C TRP A 246 -10.22 -6.35 -30.72
N LEU A 247 -9.69 -7.13 -31.63
CA LEU A 247 -8.85 -6.64 -32.71
C LEU A 247 -9.22 -7.38 -34.01
N ASP A 248 -9.90 -6.69 -34.92
CA ASP A 248 -10.30 -7.20 -36.22
C ASP A 248 -11.05 -8.55 -36.13
N GLY A 249 -12.06 -8.63 -35.24
CA GLY A 249 -12.85 -9.83 -35.01
C GLY A 249 -12.15 -10.93 -34.20
N ARG A 250 -10.95 -10.70 -33.71
CA ARG A 250 -10.23 -11.60 -32.77
C ARG A 250 -10.44 -11.17 -31.33
N ALA A 251 -10.76 -12.12 -30.48
CA ALA A 251 -10.75 -11.90 -29.04
C ALA A 251 -9.31 -11.99 -28.51
N LEU A 252 -8.89 -10.97 -27.79
CA LEU A 252 -7.62 -10.92 -27.06
C LEU A 252 -7.91 -11.05 -25.58
N VAL A 253 -7.21 -11.94 -24.89
CA VAL A 253 -7.39 -12.19 -23.45
C VAL A 253 -6.03 -12.25 -22.78
N ALA A 254 -5.78 -11.36 -21.84
CA ALA A 254 -4.53 -11.30 -21.11
C ALA A 254 -4.53 -12.24 -19.90
N ALA A 255 -3.37 -12.79 -19.58
CA ALA A 255 -3.03 -13.56 -18.40
C ALA A 255 -1.81 -12.92 -17.74
N THR A 256 -2.02 -11.90 -16.92
CA THR A 256 -0.95 -11.03 -16.40
C THR A 256 -0.03 -11.73 -15.41
N GLY A 257 -0.54 -12.72 -14.68
CA GLY A 257 0.25 -13.52 -13.75
C GLY A 257 1.04 -14.67 -14.39
N ARG A 258 0.81 -14.94 -15.69
CA ARG A 258 1.45 -16.05 -16.40
C ARG A 258 2.97 -16.03 -16.30
N ASP A 259 3.57 -17.23 -16.10
CA ASP A 259 5.03 -17.46 -16.10
C ASP A 259 5.74 -16.57 -15.04
N GLY A 260 5.24 -16.55 -13.81
CA GLY A 260 5.81 -15.74 -12.72
C GLY A 260 5.60 -14.25 -12.91
N GLY A 261 4.41 -13.85 -13.36
CA GLY A 261 4.05 -12.45 -13.57
C GLY A 261 4.68 -11.81 -14.81
N ARG A 262 5.30 -12.58 -15.71
CA ARG A 262 5.79 -12.02 -17.00
C ARG A 262 4.65 -11.54 -17.86
N GLY A 263 3.52 -12.23 -17.78
CA GLY A 263 2.32 -11.91 -18.53
C GLY A 263 2.35 -12.41 -19.99
N GLU A 264 1.16 -12.72 -20.51
CA GLU A 264 0.96 -13.19 -21.88
C GLU A 264 -0.45 -12.83 -22.36
N VAL A 265 -0.60 -12.50 -23.64
CA VAL A 265 -1.90 -12.20 -24.26
C VAL A 265 -2.24 -13.30 -25.25
N TYR A 266 -3.36 -13.95 -25.04
CA TYR A 266 -3.86 -15.04 -25.87
C TYR A 266 -4.85 -14.50 -26.91
N THR A 267 -4.79 -15.05 -28.13
CA THR A 267 -5.68 -14.65 -29.22
C THR A 267 -6.63 -15.77 -29.58
N TYR A 268 -7.87 -15.43 -29.89
CA TYR A 268 -8.88 -16.39 -30.33
C TYR A 268 -9.59 -15.85 -31.57
N SER A 269 -9.83 -16.74 -32.53
CA SER A 269 -10.62 -16.43 -33.72
C SER A 269 -11.78 -17.41 -33.90
N ARG A 270 -12.87 -16.94 -34.48
CA ARG A 270 -14.04 -17.77 -34.75
C ARG A 270 -13.88 -18.46 -36.10
N ASP A 271 -14.07 -19.76 -36.11
CA ASP A 271 -14.11 -20.53 -37.36
C ASP A 271 -15.45 -20.30 -38.08
N ASP A 272 -15.42 -19.80 -39.28
CA ASP A 272 -16.63 -19.44 -40.05
C ASP A 272 -17.51 -20.64 -40.43
N MET A 273 -16.94 -21.85 -40.51
CA MET A 273 -17.69 -23.05 -40.90
C MET A 273 -18.34 -23.75 -39.71
N THR A 274 -17.65 -23.81 -38.59
CA THR A 274 -18.13 -24.53 -37.38
C THR A 274 -18.75 -23.60 -36.35
N GLY A 275 -18.41 -22.31 -36.42
CA GLY A 275 -18.79 -21.33 -35.41
C GLY A 275 -18.00 -21.43 -34.12
N ALA A 276 -17.05 -22.35 -34.00
CA ALA A 276 -16.25 -22.56 -32.79
C ALA A 276 -15.13 -21.53 -32.68
N TRP A 277 -14.82 -21.14 -31.43
CA TRP A 277 -13.67 -20.30 -31.14
C TRP A 277 -12.40 -21.14 -30.99
N GLN A 278 -11.36 -20.75 -31.66
CA GLN A 278 -10.07 -21.46 -31.71
C GLN A 278 -8.95 -20.54 -31.24
N ALA A 279 -8.06 -21.09 -30.40
CA ALA A 279 -6.87 -20.38 -29.97
C ALA A 279 -5.90 -20.16 -31.15
N GLY A 280 -5.42 -18.94 -31.25
CA GLY A 280 -4.36 -18.54 -32.18
C GLY A 280 -3.00 -18.42 -31.47
N PRO A 281 -2.01 -17.76 -32.08
CA PRO A 281 -0.74 -17.49 -31.43
C PRO A 281 -0.92 -16.56 -30.22
N SER A 282 -0.16 -16.81 -29.15
CA SER A 282 -0.07 -15.89 -28.02
C SER A 282 0.98 -14.81 -28.26
N LEU A 283 0.86 -13.71 -27.54
CA LEU A 283 1.77 -12.57 -27.57
C LEU A 283 2.43 -12.41 -26.22
N ALA A 284 3.72 -12.14 -26.19
CA ALA A 284 4.49 -11.85 -25.00
C ALA A 284 5.49 -10.73 -25.26
N ALA A 285 5.90 -10.03 -24.22
CA ALA A 285 7.00 -9.08 -24.31
C ALA A 285 8.27 -9.79 -24.82
N PHE A 286 9.03 -9.14 -25.68
CA PHE A 286 10.24 -9.74 -26.27
C PHE A 286 11.36 -9.94 -25.25
N ASP A 287 11.35 -9.20 -24.15
CA ASP A 287 12.31 -9.24 -23.04
C ASP A 287 11.84 -10.05 -21.82
N ARG A 288 10.54 -10.44 -21.77
CA ARG A 288 9.93 -11.38 -20.80
C ARG A 288 10.41 -11.19 -19.35
N GLN A 289 10.34 -9.98 -18.83
CA GLN A 289 10.79 -9.68 -17.45
C GLN A 289 9.85 -10.30 -16.39
N PRO A 290 10.37 -10.92 -15.32
CA PRO A 290 9.55 -11.37 -14.20
C PRO A 290 8.78 -10.21 -13.56
N GLY A 291 7.53 -10.43 -13.18
CA GLY A 291 6.69 -9.39 -12.58
C GLY A 291 6.23 -8.28 -13.51
N ALA A 292 6.58 -8.32 -14.80
CA ALA A 292 6.24 -7.25 -15.76
C ALA A 292 4.73 -7.04 -15.96
N GLN A 293 3.92 -8.06 -15.73
CA GLN A 293 2.47 -8.05 -15.91
C GLN A 293 2.04 -7.63 -17.32
N PHE A 294 2.77 -8.09 -18.37
CA PHE A 294 2.44 -7.80 -19.74
C PHE A 294 1.00 -8.22 -20.07
N GLY A 295 0.20 -7.28 -20.58
CA GLY A 295 -1.23 -7.47 -20.82
C GLY A 295 -2.13 -6.79 -19.78
N ALA A 296 -1.59 -6.03 -18.83
CA ALA A 296 -2.41 -5.32 -17.82
C ALA A 296 -3.42 -4.35 -18.45
N ALA A 297 -3.04 -3.71 -19.55
CA ALA A 297 -3.95 -2.93 -20.38
C ALA A 297 -3.76 -3.31 -21.85
N LEU A 298 -4.85 -3.38 -22.62
CA LEU A 298 -4.87 -3.68 -24.05
C LEU A 298 -5.57 -2.54 -24.79
N LEU A 299 -4.86 -1.87 -25.68
CA LEU A 299 -5.39 -0.78 -26.51
C LEU A 299 -5.19 -1.09 -28.00
N PRO A 300 -6.21 -1.66 -28.68
CA PRO A 300 -6.21 -1.82 -30.13
C PRO A 300 -6.23 -0.47 -30.85
N ARG A 301 -5.40 -0.33 -31.86
CA ARG A 301 -5.25 0.88 -32.67
C ARG A 301 -5.13 0.49 -34.15
N ASP A 302 -5.24 1.47 -35.05
CA ASP A 302 -5.06 1.25 -36.47
C ASP A 302 -3.64 0.75 -36.77
N GLY A 303 -3.55 -0.52 -37.20
CA GLY A 303 -2.28 -1.16 -37.58
C GLY A 303 -1.40 -1.61 -36.42
N GLU A 304 -1.83 -1.48 -35.14
CA GLU A 304 -1.05 -1.88 -33.98
C GLU A 304 -1.93 -2.23 -32.77
N LEU A 305 -1.34 -2.98 -31.83
CA LEU A 305 -1.87 -3.23 -30.49
C LEU A 305 -0.88 -2.66 -29.47
N TRP A 306 -1.33 -1.75 -28.61
CA TRP A 306 -0.55 -1.33 -27.46
C TRP A 306 -0.88 -2.21 -26.26
N VAL A 307 0.16 -2.65 -25.57
CA VAL A 307 0.07 -3.53 -24.43
C VAL A 307 0.81 -2.93 -23.24
N GLY A 308 0.10 -2.68 -22.17
CA GLY A 308 0.68 -2.20 -20.92
C GLY A 308 1.33 -3.31 -20.12
N ALA A 309 2.41 -2.99 -19.44
CA ALA A 309 3.18 -3.86 -18.55
C ALA A 309 3.71 -3.06 -17.38
N PRO A 310 2.88 -2.80 -16.36
CA PRO A 310 3.18 -1.85 -15.28
C PRO A 310 4.36 -2.24 -14.39
N GLY A 311 4.77 -3.52 -14.36
CA GLY A 311 5.95 -3.96 -13.63
C GLY A 311 7.23 -4.07 -14.48
N ALA A 312 7.17 -3.76 -15.79
CA ALA A 312 8.34 -3.87 -16.66
C ALA A 312 9.38 -2.77 -16.36
N ASP A 313 10.68 -3.13 -16.39
CA ASP A 313 11.82 -2.25 -16.09
C ASP A 313 11.71 -1.54 -14.71
N GLY A 314 10.87 -2.07 -13.81
CA GLY A 314 10.63 -1.54 -12.47
C GLY A 314 9.63 -0.38 -12.40
N SER A 315 9.46 0.43 -13.45
CA SER A 315 8.57 1.62 -13.48
C SER A 315 7.37 1.49 -14.41
N GLY A 316 7.31 0.40 -15.16
CA GLY A 316 6.27 0.14 -16.15
C GLY A 316 6.67 0.50 -17.59
N ARG A 317 5.99 -0.13 -18.54
CA ARG A 317 6.22 0.08 -20.00
C ARG A 317 4.95 -0.13 -20.81
N ILE A 318 4.92 0.48 -21.98
CA ILE A 318 3.95 0.21 -23.03
C ILE A 318 4.70 -0.41 -24.23
N TYR A 319 4.22 -1.56 -24.69
CA TYR A 319 4.72 -2.23 -25.87
C TYR A 319 3.77 -1.97 -27.02
N SER A 320 4.28 -1.52 -28.17
CA SER A 320 3.54 -1.45 -29.44
C SER A 320 3.86 -2.70 -30.26
N ILE A 321 2.82 -3.41 -30.67
CA ILE A 321 2.90 -4.61 -31.51
C ILE A 321 2.20 -4.32 -32.82
N GLY A 322 2.95 -4.27 -33.92
CA GLY A 322 2.38 -4.05 -35.24
C GLY A 322 1.38 -5.12 -35.61
N TYR A 323 0.29 -4.75 -36.27
CA TYR A 323 -0.74 -5.67 -36.77
C TYR A 323 -1.10 -5.30 -38.21
N GLU A 324 -0.81 -6.19 -39.15
CA GLU A 324 -1.02 -5.98 -40.55
C GLU A 324 -1.42 -7.29 -41.25
N ASP A 325 -2.39 -7.23 -42.18
CA ASP A 325 -2.92 -8.38 -42.94
C ASP A 325 -3.33 -9.57 -42.02
N GLY A 326 -3.92 -9.27 -40.84
CA GLY A 326 -4.36 -10.30 -39.91
C GLY A 326 -3.23 -10.99 -39.14
N ALA A 327 -2.02 -10.46 -39.16
CA ALA A 327 -0.86 -11.02 -38.50
C ALA A 327 -0.14 -10.00 -37.60
N PHE A 328 0.28 -10.43 -36.40
CA PHE A 328 1.14 -9.63 -35.53
C PHE A 328 2.56 -9.55 -36.06
N ARG A 329 3.18 -8.40 -35.89
CA ARG A 329 4.53 -8.06 -36.37
C ARG A 329 5.49 -7.88 -35.15
N SER A 330 6.66 -7.28 -35.44
CA SER A 330 7.65 -6.99 -34.39
C SER A 330 7.10 -6.04 -33.33
N ALA A 331 7.41 -6.31 -32.09
CA ALA A 331 7.12 -5.43 -30.96
C ALA A 331 8.25 -4.42 -30.75
N SER A 332 7.90 -3.22 -30.29
CA SER A 332 8.82 -2.20 -29.79
C SER A 332 8.32 -1.64 -28.47
N LYS A 333 9.21 -1.08 -27.64
CA LYS A 333 8.80 -0.28 -26.48
C LYS A 333 8.53 1.14 -26.96
N LEU A 334 7.44 1.72 -26.49
CA LEU A 334 7.27 3.16 -26.63
C LEU A 334 8.29 3.86 -25.74
N ALA A 335 8.89 4.93 -26.25
CA ALA A 335 9.79 5.73 -25.44
C ALA A 335 8.99 6.35 -24.28
N SER A 336 9.42 6.07 -23.07
CA SER A 336 9.01 6.82 -21.90
C SER A 336 10.08 7.87 -21.71
N ASP A 337 9.77 9.12 -21.92
CA ASP A 337 10.69 10.18 -21.52
C ASP A 337 10.24 10.72 -20.17
N THR A 338 11.19 10.84 -19.26
CA THR A 338 11.19 11.62 -18.02
C THR A 338 10.39 11.09 -16.82
N ASP A 339 10.99 11.31 -15.64
CA ASP A 339 10.43 11.26 -14.28
C ASP A 339 9.52 10.06 -13.96
N MET A 340 9.96 8.85 -14.32
CA MET A 340 9.34 7.62 -13.86
C MET A 340 10.22 6.96 -12.81
N ASP A 341 9.71 6.92 -11.60
CA ASP A 341 10.36 6.23 -10.50
C ASP A 341 10.07 4.72 -10.53
N SER A 342 10.87 3.99 -9.79
CA SER A 342 10.61 2.55 -9.62
C SER A 342 9.28 2.36 -8.85
N GLY A 343 8.40 1.56 -9.42
CA GLY A 343 7.11 1.25 -8.83
C GLY A 343 5.92 2.00 -9.39
N ASP A 344 6.09 3.04 -10.21
CA ASP A 344 5.00 3.92 -10.68
C ASP A 344 3.88 3.21 -11.44
N GLY A 345 4.18 2.08 -12.07
CA GLY A 345 3.16 1.27 -12.74
C GLY A 345 2.68 1.82 -14.09
N PHE A 346 3.56 2.51 -14.83
CA PHE A 346 3.24 3.09 -16.14
C PHE A 346 2.65 2.07 -17.12
N GLY A 347 1.51 2.42 -17.71
CA GLY A 347 0.80 1.57 -18.66
C GLY A 347 -0.21 0.60 -18.02
N GLY A 348 -0.49 0.74 -16.72
CA GLY A 348 -1.57 -0.01 -16.05
C GLY A 348 -2.95 0.35 -16.58
N VAL A 349 -3.15 1.58 -17.01
CA VAL A 349 -4.37 2.10 -17.65
C VAL A 349 -4.01 2.73 -18.99
N LEU A 350 -4.76 2.44 -20.05
CA LEU A 350 -4.59 3.03 -21.37
C LEU A 350 -5.93 3.47 -21.94
N VAL A 351 -6.08 4.78 -22.21
CA VAL A 351 -7.30 5.35 -22.82
C VAL A 351 -6.92 6.24 -23.98
N GLN A 352 -7.59 6.05 -25.13
CA GLN A 352 -7.36 6.81 -26.35
C GLN A 352 -8.47 7.81 -26.62
N SER A 353 -8.12 8.99 -27.12
CA SER A 353 -9.09 9.92 -27.69
C SER A 353 -9.81 9.36 -28.91
N PRO A 354 -11.05 9.81 -29.20
CA PRO A 354 -11.76 9.36 -30.42
C PRO A 354 -10.98 9.62 -31.72
N GLY A 355 -10.17 10.67 -31.77
CA GLY A 355 -9.29 11.01 -32.91
C GLY A 355 -8.07 10.12 -33.07
N GLY A 356 -7.71 9.38 -32.02
CA GLY A 356 -6.55 8.48 -32.02
C GLY A 356 -5.19 9.18 -31.94
N ASP A 357 -5.14 10.46 -31.68
CA ASP A 357 -3.94 11.31 -31.62
C ASP A 357 -3.46 11.62 -30.20
N LEU A 358 -4.23 11.22 -29.20
CA LEU A 358 -3.92 11.37 -27.78
C LEU A 358 -4.20 10.05 -27.06
N VAL A 359 -3.29 9.64 -26.19
CA VAL A 359 -3.44 8.50 -25.28
C VAL A 359 -3.09 8.93 -23.86
N ILE A 360 -3.92 8.52 -22.91
CA ILE A 360 -3.68 8.69 -21.48
C ILE A 360 -3.19 7.36 -20.93
N ALA A 361 -2.02 7.37 -20.30
CA ALA A 361 -1.42 6.22 -19.62
C ALA A 361 -1.37 6.47 -18.11
N GLY A 362 -2.18 5.74 -17.34
CA GLY A 362 -2.20 5.86 -15.89
C GLY A 362 -0.99 5.22 -15.23
N GLN A 363 -0.57 5.82 -14.12
CA GLN A 363 0.50 5.40 -13.21
C GLN A 363 -0.07 5.37 -11.79
N THR A 364 -0.88 4.37 -11.48
CA THR A 364 -1.65 4.32 -10.24
C THR A 364 -0.82 4.13 -8.97
N SER A 365 0.45 3.78 -9.12
CA SER A 365 1.38 3.57 -8.00
C SER A 365 2.43 4.70 -7.87
N ASP A 366 2.34 5.73 -8.71
CA ASP A 366 3.21 6.91 -8.64
C ASP A 366 3.05 7.64 -7.30
N ASP A 367 4.14 8.22 -6.81
CA ASP A 367 4.17 8.95 -5.53
C ASP A 367 3.54 8.16 -4.36
N GLY A 368 3.97 6.90 -4.18
CA GLY A 368 3.49 6.06 -3.06
C GLY A 368 2.05 5.55 -3.18
N GLY A 369 1.46 5.63 -4.39
CA GLY A 369 0.09 5.17 -4.66
C GLY A 369 -0.92 6.30 -4.81
N LEU A 370 -0.52 7.56 -4.66
CA LEU A 370 -1.38 8.69 -4.99
C LEU A 370 -1.78 8.69 -6.47
N GLY A 371 -0.87 8.20 -7.32
CA GLY A 371 -1.10 8.05 -8.73
C GLY A 371 -0.91 9.31 -9.57
N SER A 372 -0.73 9.10 -10.86
CA SER A 372 -0.66 10.14 -11.88
C SER A 372 -1.10 9.60 -13.25
N ALA A 373 -1.12 10.44 -14.25
CA ALA A 373 -1.35 10.01 -15.63
C ALA A 373 -0.42 10.75 -16.59
N ILE A 374 0.19 10.02 -17.53
CA ILE A 374 0.98 10.60 -18.60
C ILE A 374 0.09 10.80 -19.84
N VAL A 375 0.15 11.99 -20.41
CA VAL A 375 -0.49 12.31 -21.67
C VAL A 375 0.53 12.05 -22.79
N LEU A 376 0.22 11.11 -23.66
CA LEU A 376 1.00 10.81 -24.85
C LEU A 376 0.32 11.44 -26.06
N GLU A 377 1.04 12.26 -26.80
CA GLU A 377 0.56 12.91 -28.01
C GLU A 377 1.34 12.47 -29.24
N ARG A 378 0.69 12.51 -30.38
CA ARG A 378 1.32 12.13 -31.65
C ARG A 378 2.32 13.20 -32.10
N ALA A 379 3.58 12.83 -32.22
CA ALA A 379 4.68 13.69 -32.69
C ALA A 379 5.30 13.12 -33.99
N GLY A 380 4.90 13.64 -35.12
CA GLY A 380 5.33 13.09 -36.43
C GLY A 380 4.84 11.66 -36.62
N ASP A 381 5.78 10.74 -36.83
CA ASP A 381 5.48 9.30 -36.96
C ASP A 381 5.55 8.54 -35.63
N GLY A 382 5.85 9.24 -34.52
CA GLY A 382 6.01 8.68 -33.18
C GLY A 382 5.01 9.22 -32.16
N TRP A 383 5.31 8.92 -30.89
CA TRP A 383 4.57 9.36 -29.72
C TRP A 383 5.53 9.97 -28.71
N GLU A 384 5.14 11.07 -28.10
CA GLU A 384 5.92 11.76 -27.07
C GLU A 384 5.03 12.01 -25.84
N ALA A 385 5.62 11.94 -24.65
CA ALA A 385 4.98 12.38 -23.41
C ALA A 385 4.93 13.90 -23.41
N SER A 386 3.73 14.48 -23.38
CA SER A 386 3.52 15.93 -23.41
C SER A 386 3.28 16.51 -22.03
N SER A 387 2.69 15.75 -21.13
CA SER A 387 2.35 16.21 -19.78
C SER A 387 2.24 15.04 -18.79
N LYS A 388 2.61 15.28 -17.52
CA LYS A 388 2.25 14.46 -16.36
C LYS A 388 1.13 15.18 -15.61
N LEU A 389 -0.01 14.52 -15.46
CA LEU A 389 -1.19 15.03 -14.75
C LEU A 389 -1.24 14.36 -13.38
N MET A 390 -1.47 15.16 -12.36
CA MET A 390 -1.56 14.73 -10.96
C MET A 390 -2.77 15.38 -10.31
N GLY A 391 -3.30 14.75 -9.25
CA GLY A 391 -4.26 15.37 -8.36
C GLY A 391 -3.64 16.56 -7.61
N PRO A 392 -4.45 17.39 -6.96
CA PRO A 392 -3.93 18.46 -6.11
C PRO A 392 -3.00 17.87 -5.03
N ILE A 393 -2.03 18.66 -4.63
CA ILE A 393 -1.28 18.36 -3.40
C ILE A 393 -2.12 18.95 -2.28
N GLU A 394 -2.56 18.12 -1.34
CA GLU A 394 -3.13 18.65 -0.11
C GLU A 394 -2.08 19.45 0.64
N GLU A 395 -2.41 20.67 1.02
CA GLU A 395 -1.57 21.43 1.93
C GLU A 395 -1.68 20.74 3.29
N GLY A 396 -0.67 19.94 3.68
CA GLY A 396 -0.59 19.33 5.00
C GLY A 396 -0.70 20.39 6.12
N LEU A 397 -0.77 19.95 7.36
CA LEU A 397 -0.82 20.83 8.53
C LEU A 397 0.33 21.84 8.50
N PRO A 398 0.08 23.10 8.91
CA PRO A 398 1.14 24.10 8.99
C PRO A 398 2.17 23.74 10.06
N ALA A 399 3.45 23.98 9.78
CA ALA A 399 4.50 23.79 10.77
C ALA A 399 4.26 24.64 12.04
N LEU A 400 4.47 24.02 13.21
CA LEU A 400 4.43 24.70 14.49
C LEU A 400 5.87 24.84 15.00
N VAL A 401 6.41 26.06 14.92
CA VAL A 401 7.81 26.35 15.29
C VAL A 401 7.96 27.70 15.99
N GLY A 402 9.05 27.92 16.68
CA GLY A 402 9.43 29.20 17.27
C GLY A 402 9.08 29.33 18.76
N ALA A 403 8.15 28.56 19.27
CA ALA A 403 7.80 28.56 20.70
C ALA A 403 7.10 27.27 21.08
N GLU A 404 7.39 26.77 22.29
CA GLU A 404 6.67 25.63 22.87
C GLU A 404 5.19 25.95 23.08
N ILE A 405 4.32 25.03 22.75
CA ILE A 405 2.87 25.10 22.93
C ILE A 405 2.51 24.13 24.06
N GLY A 406 2.24 24.69 25.22
CA GLY A 406 1.85 23.93 26.43
C GLY A 406 0.44 23.36 26.33
N CYS A 407 0.22 22.19 26.93
CA CYS A 407 -1.12 21.62 27.09
C CYS A 407 -1.97 22.47 28.03
N ALA A 408 -2.96 23.17 27.50
CA ALA A 408 -3.83 24.05 28.25
C ALA A 408 -5.30 23.76 27.96
N GLY A 409 -6.04 23.39 29.01
CA GLY A 409 -7.47 23.08 28.87
C GLY A 409 -7.77 21.79 28.11
N GLY A 410 -6.77 20.90 27.95
CA GLY A 410 -6.88 19.61 27.27
C GLY A 410 -6.41 19.65 25.81
N THR A 411 -5.85 20.77 25.35
CA THR A 411 -5.30 20.90 23.99
C THR A 411 -3.97 21.64 23.95
N ALA A 412 -3.11 21.26 23.01
CA ALA A 412 -1.94 22.00 22.56
C ALA A 412 -2.13 22.32 21.07
N ASP A 413 -2.42 23.59 20.74
CA ASP A 413 -3.01 23.99 19.47
C ASP A 413 -4.32 23.22 19.19
N GLN A 414 -4.42 22.48 18.09
CA GLN A 414 -5.59 21.67 17.73
C GLN A 414 -5.53 20.23 18.29
N PHE A 415 -4.40 19.80 18.84
CA PHE A 415 -4.14 18.43 19.27
C PHE A 415 -4.60 18.22 20.73
N GLY A 416 -5.34 17.13 20.96
CA GLY A 416 -5.73 16.71 22.32
C GLY A 416 -4.51 16.33 23.14
N CYS A 417 -4.46 16.73 24.43
CA CYS A 417 -3.29 16.43 25.27
C CYS A 417 -3.59 16.36 26.77
N ASP A 418 -2.74 15.65 27.50
CA ASP A 418 -2.56 15.79 28.92
C ASP A 418 -1.07 15.64 29.28
N ASN A 419 -0.53 16.58 30.08
CA ASN A 419 0.86 16.59 30.56
C ASN A 419 1.94 16.47 29.44
N VAL A 420 1.60 16.74 28.19
CA VAL A 420 2.52 16.74 27.07
C VAL A 420 2.40 18.08 26.31
N SER A 421 3.53 18.74 26.08
CA SER A 421 3.60 19.97 25.29
C SER A 421 4.23 19.70 23.92
N ILE A 422 3.90 20.53 22.92
CA ILE A 422 4.51 20.51 21.60
C ILE A 422 5.65 21.53 21.59
N SER A 423 6.90 21.06 21.53
CA SER A 423 8.04 21.93 21.30
C SER A 423 8.04 22.47 19.87
N SER A 424 7.77 21.59 18.91
CA SER A 424 7.50 21.94 17.51
C SER A 424 6.85 20.77 16.76
N PHE A 425 6.31 21.08 15.57
CA PHE A 425 5.80 20.11 14.61
C PHE A 425 6.28 20.50 13.20
N LEU A 426 6.72 19.54 12.42
CA LEU A 426 7.08 19.70 11.01
C LEU A 426 6.24 18.75 10.14
N PRO A 427 5.44 19.26 9.18
CA PRO A 427 4.75 18.43 8.24
C PRO A 427 5.75 17.68 7.32
N VAL A 428 5.30 16.60 6.70
CA VAL A 428 6.13 15.75 5.82
C VAL A 428 6.87 16.57 4.75
N SER A 429 6.21 17.57 4.17
CA SER A 429 6.80 18.46 3.16
C SER A 429 7.95 19.34 3.70
N ALA A 430 7.90 19.74 4.98
CA ALA A 430 8.95 20.53 5.61
C ALA A 430 10.24 19.72 5.91
N ILE A 431 10.14 18.42 5.91
CA ILE A 431 11.26 17.48 6.09
C ILE A 431 11.68 16.79 4.77
N GLY A 432 11.28 17.37 3.63
CA GLY A 432 11.70 16.94 2.30
C GLY A 432 10.93 15.77 1.71
N GLY A 433 9.78 15.41 2.27
CA GLY A 433 8.88 14.44 1.66
C GLY A 433 8.23 14.99 0.39
N GLY A 434 8.19 14.15 -0.65
CA GLY A 434 7.48 14.43 -1.89
C GLY A 434 5.97 14.31 -1.73
N ARG A 435 5.23 14.44 -2.84
CA ARG A 435 3.79 14.19 -2.89
C ARG A 435 3.50 12.75 -2.42
N GLY A 436 2.57 12.58 -1.47
CA GLY A 436 2.19 11.29 -0.90
C GLY A 436 3.27 10.59 -0.08
N ALA A 437 4.34 11.28 0.26
CA ALA A 437 5.26 10.76 1.24
C ALA A 437 4.65 10.84 2.63
N GLU A 438 4.83 9.77 3.40
CA GLU A 438 4.41 9.65 4.79
C GLU A 438 5.62 9.39 5.67
N THR A 439 5.55 9.76 6.94
CA THR A 439 6.54 9.35 7.93
C THR A 439 6.22 7.95 8.45
N ASN A 440 7.27 7.26 8.90
CA ASN A 440 7.15 5.94 9.51
C ASN A 440 8.05 5.85 10.74
N ASP A 441 8.99 4.90 10.85
CA ASP A 441 9.76 4.78 12.07
C ASP A 441 10.72 5.97 12.30
N VAL A 442 11.09 6.16 13.56
CA VAL A 442 12.02 7.21 13.99
C VAL A 442 13.10 6.65 14.90
N TRP A 443 14.27 7.26 14.84
CA TRP A 443 15.34 7.02 15.79
C TRP A 443 16.05 8.32 16.14
N GLY A 444 16.97 8.28 17.11
CA GLY A 444 17.75 9.43 17.53
C GLY A 444 19.24 9.18 17.52
N TRP A 445 20.00 10.23 17.33
CA TRP A 445 21.45 10.25 17.50
C TRP A 445 21.88 11.53 18.20
N THR A 446 22.62 11.37 19.31
CA THR A 446 23.32 12.49 19.94
C THR A 446 24.77 12.48 19.51
N ASP A 447 25.21 13.53 18.84
CA ASP A 447 26.58 13.67 18.38
C ASP A 447 27.54 13.72 19.58
N PRO A 448 28.42 12.73 19.77
CA PRO A 448 29.28 12.66 20.94
C PRO A 448 30.37 13.77 20.95
N GLU A 449 30.62 14.47 19.84
CA GLU A 449 31.58 15.55 19.75
C GLU A 449 30.99 16.92 20.01
N THR A 450 29.77 17.17 19.51
CA THR A 450 29.14 18.51 19.59
C THR A 450 28.01 18.56 20.63
N GLY A 451 27.44 17.42 20.98
CA GLY A 451 26.26 17.30 21.81
C GLY A 451 24.96 17.64 21.06
N ALA A 452 25.00 17.80 19.73
CA ALA A 452 23.81 18.01 18.92
C ALA A 452 22.91 16.79 18.95
N GLU A 453 21.61 16.99 19.15
CA GLU A 453 20.59 15.95 19.08
C GLU A 453 19.96 15.96 17.69
N ILE A 454 19.98 14.81 17.02
CA ILE A 454 19.48 14.62 15.65
C ILE A 454 18.36 13.60 15.66
N ALA A 455 17.18 14.01 15.24
CA ALA A 455 16.08 13.10 14.91
C ALA A 455 16.34 12.51 13.52
N ILE A 456 16.19 11.20 13.42
CA ILE A 456 16.30 10.41 12.19
C ILE A 456 14.89 9.91 11.89
N VAL A 457 14.29 10.42 10.83
CA VAL A 457 12.88 10.16 10.51
C VAL A 457 12.79 9.40 9.21
N GLY A 458 12.25 8.20 9.26
CA GLY A 458 11.92 7.42 8.09
C GLY A 458 10.72 8.03 7.36
N ARG A 459 10.77 7.95 6.03
CA ARG A 459 9.69 8.31 5.13
C ARG A 459 9.57 7.24 4.06
N THR A 460 8.43 7.17 3.44
CA THR A 460 8.19 6.24 2.33
C THR A 460 9.21 6.36 1.19
N ASP A 461 9.78 7.56 0.99
CA ASP A 461 10.71 7.92 -0.10
C ASP A 461 12.19 8.05 0.33
N GLY A 462 12.50 7.95 1.62
CA GLY A 462 13.87 8.10 2.12
C GLY A 462 13.94 8.28 3.63
N THR A 463 15.06 8.84 4.12
CA THR A 463 15.29 9.09 5.55
C THR A 463 15.72 10.54 5.74
N ALA A 464 14.97 11.29 6.56
CA ALA A 464 15.27 12.68 6.90
C ALA A 464 16.15 12.78 8.15
N PHE A 465 17.05 13.76 8.18
CA PHE A 465 17.87 14.12 9.34
C PHE A 465 17.52 15.53 9.80
N ILE A 466 17.16 15.68 11.07
CA ILE A 466 16.65 16.93 11.62
C ILE A 466 17.44 17.27 12.89
N ASP A 467 18.12 18.40 12.91
CA ASP A 467 18.78 18.92 14.12
C ASP A 467 17.72 19.52 15.05
N ILE A 468 17.59 18.93 16.22
CA ILE A 468 16.65 19.31 17.26
C ILE A 468 17.35 19.80 18.54
N SER A 469 18.59 20.23 18.43
CA SER A 469 19.35 20.84 19.56
C SER A 469 18.61 22.06 20.15
N ASP A 470 17.81 22.75 19.34
CA ASP A 470 16.72 23.62 19.77
C ASP A 470 15.37 23.02 19.31
N PRO A 471 14.67 22.26 20.14
CA PRO A 471 13.49 21.54 19.71
C PRO A 471 12.31 22.45 19.33
N SER A 472 12.35 23.75 19.68
CA SER A 472 11.36 24.73 19.22
C SER A 472 11.67 25.31 17.85
N ASN A 473 12.88 25.12 17.36
CA ASN A 473 13.34 25.58 16.05
C ASN A 473 14.15 24.49 15.33
N PRO A 474 13.54 23.36 15.02
CA PRO A 474 14.20 22.23 14.35
C PRO A 474 14.72 22.63 12.98
N VAL A 475 15.86 22.07 12.59
CA VAL A 475 16.49 22.35 11.29
C VAL A 475 16.58 21.07 10.47
N TYR A 476 15.85 21.00 9.37
CA TYR A 476 15.97 19.90 8.42
C TYR A 476 17.32 19.97 7.71
N LEU A 477 18.24 19.04 8.05
CA LEU A 477 19.61 19.01 7.53
C LEU A 477 19.69 18.39 6.14
N GLY A 478 18.83 17.44 5.83
CA GLY A 478 18.79 16.79 4.52
C GLY A 478 18.29 15.37 4.53
N ASN A 479 18.40 14.74 3.37
CA ASN A 479 17.79 13.47 3.02
C ASN A 479 18.80 12.42 2.57
N LEU A 480 18.66 11.19 3.06
CA LEU A 480 19.22 9.98 2.45
C LEU A 480 18.09 9.33 1.62
N PRO A 481 18.13 9.43 0.28
CA PRO A 481 17.13 8.80 -0.56
C PRO A 481 17.09 7.28 -0.37
N LYS A 482 15.97 6.65 -0.66
CA LYS A 482 15.87 5.18 -0.75
C LYS A 482 16.92 4.63 -1.72
N THR A 483 17.31 3.37 -1.58
CA THR A 483 18.24 2.71 -2.51
C THR A 483 17.75 2.85 -3.95
N ALA A 484 18.64 3.24 -4.86
CA ALA A 484 18.28 3.45 -6.26
C ALA A 484 17.65 2.18 -6.90
N GLY A 485 16.50 2.34 -7.50
CA GLY A 485 15.73 1.23 -8.09
C GLY A 485 14.87 0.44 -7.10
N SER A 486 14.84 0.81 -5.81
CA SER A 486 13.89 0.28 -4.85
C SER A 486 12.54 0.99 -4.96
N ILE A 487 11.49 0.37 -4.43
CA ILE A 487 10.12 0.89 -4.43
C ILE A 487 9.93 1.76 -3.19
N SER A 488 9.17 2.86 -3.29
CA SER A 488 8.68 3.60 -2.13
C SER A 488 7.65 2.75 -1.39
N ASN A 489 7.76 2.67 -0.05
CA ASN A 489 6.84 1.87 0.74
C ASN A 489 6.70 2.44 2.15
N ALA A 490 5.59 2.12 2.81
CA ALA A 490 5.24 2.60 4.13
C ALA A 490 6.24 2.15 5.22
N TRP A 491 6.80 0.96 5.10
CA TRP A 491 7.64 0.38 6.14
C TRP A 491 9.13 0.69 5.93
N ARG A 492 9.69 1.49 6.82
CA ARG A 492 11.13 1.78 6.87
C ARG A 492 11.54 1.88 8.34
N ASP A 493 12.54 1.11 8.72
CA ASP A 493 13.09 1.12 10.08
C ASP A 493 14.58 1.46 10.10
N MET A 494 15.04 2.07 11.19
CA MET A 494 16.41 2.50 11.37
C MET A 494 16.87 2.42 12.82
N LYS A 495 18.12 2.02 13.01
CA LYS A 495 18.79 2.02 14.32
C LYS A 495 20.22 2.53 14.16
N VAL A 496 20.79 3.03 15.25
CA VAL A 496 22.13 3.65 15.26
C VAL A 496 23.15 2.77 16.00
N TYR A 497 24.34 2.68 15.43
CA TYR A 497 25.50 2.07 16.07
C TYR A 497 26.78 2.80 15.66
N ARG A 498 27.61 3.23 16.65
CA ARG A 498 28.90 3.91 16.43
C ARG A 498 28.86 5.00 15.37
N ASP A 499 28.01 5.99 15.58
CA ASP A 499 27.83 7.15 14.69
C ASP A 499 27.39 6.79 13.25
N HIS A 500 26.80 5.61 13.05
CA HIS A 500 26.21 5.22 11.77
C HIS A 500 24.77 4.80 11.98
N VAL A 501 23.89 5.24 11.10
CA VAL A 501 22.53 4.72 11.00
C VAL A 501 22.50 3.59 9.98
N PHE A 502 21.75 2.55 10.32
CA PHE A 502 21.44 1.40 9.49
C PHE A 502 19.96 1.46 9.16
N VAL A 503 19.61 1.45 7.89
CA VAL A 503 18.24 1.65 7.42
C VAL A 503 17.80 0.47 6.56
N VAL A 504 16.68 -0.14 6.90
CA VAL A 504 16.00 -1.17 6.12
C VAL A 504 14.65 -0.67 5.64
N ALA A 505 14.03 -1.35 4.68
CA ALA A 505 12.67 -1.08 4.26
C ALA A 505 12.02 -2.38 3.77
N ASP A 506 10.76 -2.62 4.19
CA ASP A 506 10.01 -3.81 3.74
C ASP A 506 9.19 -3.50 2.49
N GLY A 507 8.87 -4.56 1.73
CA GLY A 507 8.14 -4.42 0.47
C GLY A 507 8.81 -3.53 -0.58
N ALA A 508 10.01 -3.04 -0.30
CA ALA A 508 10.74 -2.05 -1.10
C ALA A 508 11.56 -2.66 -2.26
N GLY A 509 11.34 -3.93 -2.59
CA GLY A 509 12.11 -4.62 -3.63
C GLY A 509 13.57 -4.82 -3.25
N ASN A 510 14.52 -4.42 -4.10
CA ASN A 510 15.95 -4.59 -3.85
C ASN A 510 16.53 -3.41 -3.05
N HIS A 511 15.98 -3.12 -1.88
CA HIS A 511 16.47 -2.05 -1.01
C HIS A 511 17.75 -2.43 -0.26
N GLY A 512 17.82 -3.65 0.28
CA GLY A 512 18.91 -4.08 1.17
C GLY A 512 18.93 -3.30 2.49
N MET A 513 20.12 -3.11 3.06
CA MET A 513 20.33 -2.25 4.23
C MET A 513 21.33 -1.16 3.88
N GLN A 514 20.88 0.09 3.95
CA GLN A 514 21.74 1.27 3.80
C GLN A 514 22.50 1.53 5.10
N VAL A 515 23.72 2.03 4.99
CA VAL A 515 24.53 2.51 6.12
C VAL A 515 24.97 3.93 5.84
N PHE A 516 24.69 4.86 6.77
CA PHE A 516 25.11 6.24 6.62
C PHE A 516 25.91 6.73 7.84
N ASP A 517 27.05 7.36 7.59
CA ASP A 517 27.91 7.98 8.62
C ASP A 517 27.33 9.32 9.06
N LEU A 518 26.72 9.35 10.24
CA LEU A 518 26.04 10.53 10.81
C LEU A 518 26.97 11.71 11.07
N ARG A 519 28.28 11.48 11.22
CA ARG A 519 29.26 12.56 11.39
C ARG A 519 29.34 13.50 10.19
N ARG A 520 28.88 13.04 9.00
CA ARG A 520 28.77 13.87 7.79
C ARG A 520 27.76 15.00 7.94
N LEU A 521 26.81 14.89 8.87
CA LEU A 521 25.83 15.94 9.18
C LEU A 521 26.49 17.21 9.74
N ARG A 522 27.67 17.09 10.41
CA ARG A 522 28.44 18.23 10.94
C ARG A 522 28.91 19.20 9.84
N ASP A 523 29.07 18.72 8.63
CA ASP A 523 29.60 19.48 7.51
C ASP A 523 28.54 20.17 6.65
N VAL A 524 27.24 19.99 6.97
CA VAL A 524 26.15 20.65 6.27
C VAL A 524 26.16 22.15 6.52
N ARG A 525 26.38 22.93 5.46
CA ARG A 525 26.44 24.40 5.51
C ARG A 525 25.22 25.05 4.85
N ASP A 526 24.75 24.43 3.80
CA ASP A 526 23.60 24.87 3.00
C ASP A 526 22.53 23.76 3.09
N ALA A 527 21.75 23.75 4.15
CA ALA A 527 20.65 22.80 4.37
C ALA A 527 19.43 23.16 3.49
N PRO A 528 18.67 22.18 2.98
CA PRO A 528 18.90 20.73 3.12
C PRO A 528 19.90 20.17 2.10
N ALA A 529 20.61 19.10 2.46
CA ALA A 529 21.52 18.38 1.59
C ALA A 529 20.93 17.01 1.18
N THR A 530 21.25 16.53 -0.01
CA THR A 530 21.00 15.14 -0.41
C THR A 530 22.25 14.32 -0.22
N PHE A 531 22.13 13.21 0.51
CA PHE A 531 23.25 12.36 0.87
C PHE A 531 23.28 11.08 0.02
N GLU A 532 24.47 10.52 -0.12
CA GLU A 532 24.68 9.16 -0.60
C GLU A 532 25.00 8.25 0.60
N GLU A 533 24.55 7.00 0.58
CA GLU A 533 24.90 6.01 1.58
C GLU A 533 26.44 5.85 1.71
N THR A 534 26.91 5.51 2.90
CA THR A 534 28.34 5.27 3.17
C THR A 534 28.75 3.85 2.80
N ALA A 535 27.85 2.90 3.03
CA ALA A 535 27.99 1.50 2.66
C ALA A 535 26.61 0.89 2.44
N HIS A 536 26.58 -0.26 1.76
CA HIS A 536 25.37 -1.01 1.46
C HIS A 536 25.56 -2.48 1.77
N TYR A 537 24.53 -3.10 2.38
CA TYR A 537 24.50 -4.53 2.61
C TYR A 537 23.35 -5.19 1.83
N GLY A 538 23.69 -6.05 0.88
CA GLY A 538 22.75 -6.73 -0.01
C GLY A 538 22.55 -8.21 0.34
N GLY A 539 22.60 -8.60 1.61
CA GLY A 539 22.41 -9.99 2.05
C GLY A 539 20.97 -10.47 1.96
N PHE A 540 20.02 -9.54 1.82
CA PHE A 540 18.58 -9.73 1.54
C PHE A 540 18.11 -8.61 0.61
N ALA A 541 16.90 -8.74 0.04
CA ALA A 541 16.35 -7.70 -0.82
C ALA A 541 15.62 -6.63 -0.01
N SER A 542 14.73 -6.99 0.91
CA SER A 542 14.09 -6.07 1.83
C SER A 542 13.93 -6.71 3.21
N ALA A 543 13.63 -5.90 4.22
CA ALA A 543 13.42 -6.35 5.58
C ALA A 543 12.49 -5.41 6.32
N HIS A 544 11.71 -5.96 7.26
CA HIS A 544 10.70 -5.20 7.98
C HIS A 544 11.33 -4.32 9.06
N ASN A 545 12.05 -4.92 10.02
CA ASN A 545 12.73 -4.17 11.08
C ASN A 545 14.22 -4.53 11.20
N ILE A 546 14.98 -3.63 11.83
CA ILE A 546 16.36 -3.85 12.22
C ILE A 546 16.56 -3.62 13.71
N VAL A 547 17.05 -4.61 14.40
CA VAL A 547 17.39 -4.58 15.82
C VAL A 547 18.89 -4.51 15.97
N ILE A 548 19.42 -3.69 16.87
CA ILE A 548 20.87 -3.59 17.13
C ILE A 548 21.15 -3.79 18.61
N ASN A 549 22.02 -4.74 18.93
CA ASN A 549 22.65 -4.79 20.23
C ASN A 549 23.94 -3.97 20.18
N GLU A 550 23.90 -2.76 20.72
CA GLU A 550 25.06 -1.85 20.69
C GLU A 550 26.25 -2.34 21.50
N GLU A 551 26.03 -3.17 22.54
CA GLU A 551 27.09 -3.70 23.38
C GLU A 551 27.93 -4.73 22.64
N THR A 552 27.30 -5.60 21.86
CA THR A 552 27.98 -6.65 21.11
C THR A 552 28.36 -6.26 19.69
N GLY A 553 27.66 -5.27 19.10
CA GLY A 553 27.88 -4.82 17.73
C GLY A 553 27.35 -5.81 16.70
N PHE A 554 26.21 -6.42 16.99
CA PHE A 554 25.46 -7.22 16.03
C PHE A 554 24.10 -6.57 15.74
N ALA A 555 23.71 -6.65 14.47
CA ALA A 555 22.37 -6.29 14.02
C ALA A 555 21.61 -7.57 13.67
N TYR A 556 20.28 -7.51 13.86
CA TYR A 556 19.33 -8.56 13.57
C TYR A 556 18.27 -7.97 12.66
N SER A 557 18.30 -8.35 11.40
CA SER A 557 17.26 -7.95 10.46
C SER A 557 16.13 -8.98 10.53
N VAL A 558 14.91 -8.56 10.80
CA VAL A 558 13.70 -9.38 10.90
C VAL A 558 12.73 -9.05 9.79
N GLY A 559 11.81 -9.96 9.47
CA GLY A 559 10.95 -9.82 8.29
C GLY A 559 11.71 -9.78 6.97
N SER A 560 12.94 -10.31 6.93
CA SER A 560 13.78 -10.27 5.72
C SER A 560 13.20 -11.13 4.61
N ASN A 561 13.18 -10.60 3.38
CA ASN A 561 12.68 -11.31 2.21
C ASN A 561 13.52 -11.06 0.95
N GLY A 562 13.50 -12.01 0.02
CA GLY A 562 14.14 -11.93 -1.30
C GLY A 562 15.67 -11.77 -1.27
N GLY A 563 16.30 -11.85 -2.42
CA GLY A 563 17.67 -11.39 -2.70
C GLY A 563 18.83 -12.20 -2.14
N GLY A 564 18.63 -13.07 -1.14
CA GLY A 564 19.75 -13.82 -0.52
C GLY A 564 19.30 -14.75 0.59
N GLU A 565 20.09 -14.85 1.67
CA GLU A 565 19.73 -15.60 2.87
C GLU A 565 18.77 -14.77 3.73
N THR A 566 17.52 -15.18 3.83
CA THR A 566 16.48 -14.43 4.57
C THR A 566 16.21 -14.99 5.96
N CYS A 567 16.81 -16.12 6.30
CA CYS A 567 16.54 -16.84 7.55
C CYS A 567 15.04 -17.14 7.80
N GLY A 568 14.23 -17.24 6.71
CA GLY A 568 12.79 -17.47 6.80
C GLY A 568 11.98 -16.28 7.30
N GLY A 569 12.55 -15.06 7.28
CA GLY A 569 11.96 -13.86 7.86
C GLY A 569 12.17 -13.74 9.39
N ALA A 570 12.93 -14.66 9.99
CA ALA A 570 13.35 -14.58 11.39
C ALA A 570 14.67 -13.80 11.53
N TYR A 571 15.54 -14.11 12.48
CA TYR A 571 16.74 -13.31 12.70
C TYR A 571 17.82 -13.58 11.65
N HIS A 572 18.01 -12.64 10.75
CA HIS A 572 19.18 -12.55 9.88
C HIS A 572 20.26 -11.74 10.61
N MET A 573 21.27 -12.43 11.16
CA MET A 573 22.27 -11.82 12.03
C MET A 573 23.43 -11.24 11.25
N ILE A 574 23.84 -10.01 11.57
CA ILE A 574 24.85 -9.23 10.84
C ILE A 574 25.91 -8.70 11.83
N ASP A 575 27.18 -8.97 11.59
CA ASP A 575 28.29 -8.34 12.31
C ASP A 575 28.50 -6.91 11.77
N ILE A 576 28.19 -5.91 12.59
CA ILE A 576 28.31 -4.48 12.27
C ILE A 576 29.42 -3.79 13.09
N ARG A 577 30.28 -4.54 13.76
CA ARG A 577 31.42 -3.97 14.53
C ARG A 577 32.33 -3.09 13.68
N THR A 578 32.33 -3.31 12.36
CA THR A 578 32.86 -2.40 11.35
C THR A 578 31.69 -1.85 10.52
N PRO A 579 31.07 -0.72 10.91
CA PRO A 579 29.83 -0.23 10.30
C PRO A 579 29.84 -0.14 8.77
N THR A 580 30.99 0.22 8.19
CA THR A 580 31.14 0.36 6.73
C THR A 580 31.42 -0.96 6.00
N ASN A 581 31.41 -2.08 6.72
CA ASN A 581 31.59 -3.41 6.14
C ASN A 581 30.75 -4.46 6.90
N PRO A 582 29.41 -4.38 6.86
CA PRO A 582 28.54 -5.36 7.49
C PRO A 582 28.77 -6.76 6.89
N VAL A 583 28.76 -7.79 7.73
CA VAL A 583 29.01 -9.17 7.31
C VAL A 583 27.97 -10.12 7.90
N PHE A 584 27.39 -11.01 7.09
CA PHE A 584 26.49 -12.05 7.57
C PHE A 584 27.13 -12.89 8.67
N ALA A 585 26.45 -13.06 9.78
CA ALA A 585 26.93 -13.77 10.97
C ALA A 585 26.20 -15.08 11.26
N GLY A 586 24.94 -15.24 10.84
CA GLY A 586 24.16 -16.46 11.06
C GLY A 586 22.66 -16.22 10.99
N CYS A 587 21.90 -17.31 11.16
CA CYS A 587 20.45 -17.32 11.20
C CYS A 587 19.93 -17.90 12.49
N PHE A 588 18.75 -17.41 12.95
CA PHE A 588 17.95 -18.11 13.94
C PHE A 588 16.47 -18.03 13.52
N ALA A 589 15.72 -19.11 13.70
CA ALA A 589 14.28 -19.16 13.53
C ALA A 589 13.68 -20.16 14.54
N ASP A 590 12.74 -19.69 15.34
CA ASP A 590 11.94 -20.57 16.20
C ASP A 590 10.72 -21.07 15.42
N THR A 591 10.87 -22.19 14.76
CA THR A 591 9.83 -22.79 13.90
C THR A 591 8.60 -23.32 14.64
N ASN A 592 8.52 -23.14 15.97
CA ASN A 592 7.29 -23.36 16.73
C ASN A 592 6.38 -22.13 16.74
N THR A 593 6.86 -21.00 16.23
CA THR A 593 6.19 -19.70 16.20
C THR A 593 6.02 -19.18 14.76
N GLY A 594 5.30 -18.06 14.61
CA GLY A 594 4.93 -17.48 13.33
C GLY A 594 3.71 -18.18 12.71
N ASN A 595 2.86 -17.41 12.02
CA ASN A 595 1.60 -17.90 11.44
C ASN A 595 1.78 -19.06 10.46
N ALA A 596 2.90 -19.09 9.74
CA ALA A 596 3.26 -20.15 8.82
C ALA A 596 4.14 -21.24 9.46
N GLY A 597 4.47 -21.14 10.76
CA GLY A 597 5.41 -22.07 11.43
C GLY A 597 6.83 -21.97 10.87
N THR A 598 7.23 -20.79 10.41
CA THR A 598 8.57 -20.52 9.87
C THR A 598 9.51 -19.87 10.87
N GLY A 599 8.96 -19.43 12.03
CA GLY A 599 9.67 -18.61 13.01
C GLY A 599 9.85 -17.15 12.56
N TYR A 600 8.99 -16.69 11.65
CA TYR A 600 8.96 -15.29 11.25
C TYR A 600 8.87 -14.39 12.48
N SER A 601 9.74 -13.39 12.57
CA SER A 601 9.75 -12.40 13.63
C SER A 601 9.40 -11.05 13.02
N HIS A 602 8.36 -10.42 13.55
CA HIS A 602 7.97 -9.08 13.10
C HIS A 602 8.94 -8.05 13.63
N ASP A 603 9.16 -8.07 14.94
CA ASP A 603 10.17 -7.26 15.61
C ASP A 603 10.85 -8.05 16.74
N ALA A 604 11.93 -7.50 17.30
CA ALA A 604 12.64 -8.10 18.40
C ALA A 604 13.41 -7.07 19.24
N MET A 605 13.75 -7.46 20.46
CA MET A 605 14.72 -6.74 21.27
C MET A 605 15.85 -7.68 21.69
N CYS A 606 17.11 -7.34 21.39
CA CYS A 606 18.28 -8.15 21.72
C CYS A 606 19.23 -7.42 22.67
N ILE A 607 19.54 -8.04 23.79
CA ILE A 607 20.32 -7.44 24.89
C ILE A 607 21.40 -8.41 25.40
N VAL A 608 22.42 -7.86 26.08
CA VAL A 608 23.23 -8.67 26.99
C VAL A 608 22.47 -8.78 28.30
N TYR A 609 21.99 -9.98 28.60
CA TYR A 609 21.12 -10.21 29.72
C TYR A 609 21.84 -10.10 31.07
N ASP A 610 21.31 -9.28 31.98
CA ASP A 610 21.78 -9.14 33.37
C ASP A 610 20.59 -9.13 34.38
N GLY A 611 19.62 -10.00 34.10
CA GLY A 611 18.37 -10.10 34.87
C GLY A 611 18.37 -11.23 35.91
N PRO A 612 17.16 -11.55 36.42
CA PRO A 612 17.01 -12.50 37.54
C PRO A 612 17.38 -13.95 37.19
N ASP A 613 17.30 -14.37 35.93
CA ASP A 613 17.68 -15.72 35.50
C ASP A 613 19.21 -15.86 35.42
N THR A 614 19.78 -16.38 36.52
CA THR A 614 21.23 -16.43 36.67
C THR A 614 21.92 -17.44 35.73
N GLU A 615 21.17 -18.32 35.04
CA GLU A 615 21.73 -19.27 34.08
C GLU A 615 22.09 -18.60 32.75
N HIS A 616 21.48 -17.42 32.50
CA HIS A 616 21.62 -16.69 31.25
C HIS A 616 22.35 -15.35 31.38
N VAL A 617 22.77 -14.95 32.59
CA VAL A 617 23.53 -13.71 32.81
C VAL A 617 24.79 -13.66 31.95
N GLY A 618 24.99 -12.56 31.23
CA GLY A 618 26.09 -12.32 30.31
C GLY A 618 25.96 -12.94 28.91
N LYS A 619 24.84 -13.60 28.65
CA LYS A 619 24.48 -14.09 27.32
C LYS A 619 23.76 -13.02 26.53
N GLU A 620 23.83 -13.11 25.23
CA GLU A 620 23.03 -12.27 24.34
C GLU A 620 21.68 -12.94 24.07
N ILE A 621 20.63 -12.33 24.60
CA ILE A 621 19.26 -12.85 24.55
C ILE A 621 18.42 -11.93 23.68
N CYS A 622 17.66 -12.52 22.75
CA CYS A 622 16.66 -11.83 21.95
C CYS A 622 15.23 -12.25 22.39
N PHE A 623 14.37 -11.26 22.50
CA PHE A 623 12.92 -11.38 22.71
C PHE A 623 12.24 -11.01 21.42
N GLY A 624 11.59 -11.94 20.76
CA GLY A 624 10.96 -11.76 19.44
C GLY A 624 9.45 -11.77 19.55
N SER A 625 8.81 -10.80 18.92
CA SER A 625 7.38 -10.77 18.65
C SER A 625 7.12 -11.48 17.32
N ASN A 626 6.73 -12.76 17.41
CA ASN A 626 6.71 -13.69 16.27
C ASN A 626 5.28 -13.92 15.76
N GLU A 627 4.58 -12.85 15.30
CA GLU A 627 3.21 -12.87 14.78
C GLU A 627 2.16 -13.48 15.74
N ASN A 628 2.42 -14.60 16.37
CA ASN A 628 1.46 -15.33 17.21
C ASN A 628 2.00 -15.71 18.60
N ALA A 629 3.22 -15.33 18.93
CA ALA A 629 3.86 -15.71 20.19
C ALA A 629 5.04 -14.81 20.56
N LEU A 630 5.37 -14.77 21.83
CA LEU A 630 6.68 -14.33 22.32
C LEU A 630 7.68 -15.49 22.12
N SER A 631 8.85 -15.20 21.52
CA SER A 631 9.96 -16.15 21.37
C SER A 631 11.21 -15.63 22.08
N ILE A 632 11.86 -16.44 22.92
CA ILE A 632 13.09 -16.07 23.62
C ILE A 632 14.24 -16.98 23.14
N ALA A 633 15.35 -16.35 22.73
CA ALA A 633 16.49 -17.06 22.14
C ALA A 633 17.84 -16.59 22.69
N ASP A 634 18.72 -17.54 22.98
CA ASP A 634 20.15 -17.32 23.23
C ASP A 634 20.88 -17.28 21.89
N VAL A 635 21.31 -16.09 21.48
CA VAL A 635 22.01 -15.82 20.22
C VAL A 635 23.50 -15.46 20.43
N THR A 636 24.03 -15.80 21.62
CA THR A 636 25.45 -15.55 21.96
C THR A 636 26.39 -16.13 20.93
N ASP A 637 26.18 -17.40 20.54
CA ASP A 637 26.88 -18.02 19.41
C ASP A 637 26.05 -17.89 18.13
N LYS A 638 26.42 -16.92 17.26
CA LYS A 638 25.70 -16.65 16.00
C LYS A 638 25.66 -17.81 15.02
N GLN A 639 26.55 -18.82 15.22
CA GLN A 639 26.61 -20.02 14.38
C GLN A 639 25.78 -21.20 14.97
N SER A 640 25.39 -21.10 16.22
CA SER A 640 24.65 -22.14 16.93
C SER A 640 23.66 -21.49 17.94
N PRO A 641 22.77 -20.63 17.51
CA PRO A 641 21.78 -20.02 18.40
C PRO A 641 20.78 -21.08 18.92
N VAL A 642 20.19 -20.81 20.09
CA VAL A 642 19.33 -21.77 20.79
C VAL A 642 18.00 -21.08 21.14
N ALA A 643 16.87 -21.67 20.77
CA ALA A 643 15.57 -21.28 21.32
C ALA A 643 15.54 -21.71 22.79
N LEU A 644 15.27 -20.77 23.70
CA LEU A 644 15.07 -21.05 25.12
C LEU A 644 13.60 -21.43 25.35
N SER A 645 12.69 -20.55 24.97
CA SER A 645 11.26 -20.76 25.14
C SER A 645 10.45 -20.03 24.07
N SER A 646 9.19 -20.41 23.97
CA SER A 646 8.15 -19.63 23.28
C SER A 646 6.83 -19.72 24.05
N ALA A 647 6.06 -18.64 24.06
CA ALA A 647 4.79 -18.58 24.77
C ALA A 647 3.72 -17.91 23.91
N ASP A 648 2.60 -18.62 23.78
CA ASP A 648 1.38 -18.12 23.14
C ASP A 648 0.47 -17.42 24.18
N TYR A 649 -0.52 -16.67 23.70
CA TYR A 649 -1.47 -15.95 24.51
C TYR A 649 -2.87 -15.96 23.86
N PRO A 650 -3.95 -15.71 24.63
CA PRO A 650 -5.30 -15.72 24.10
C PRO A 650 -5.61 -14.51 23.22
N ASN A 651 -6.51 -14.70 22.26
CA ASN A 651 -7.01 -13.65 21.37
C ASN A 651 -5.89 -12.97 20.58
N VAL A 652 -4.95 -13.74 20.07
CA VAL A 652 -3.87 -13.27 19.19
C VAL A 652 -4.48 -12.68 17.93
N GLY A 653 -4.14 -11.43 17.63
CA GLY A 653 -4.31 -10.80 16.33
C GLY A 653 -3.00 -10.85 15.55
N TYR A 654 -1.99 -10.13 16.05
CA TYR A 654 -0.65 -10.09 15.46
C TYR A 654 0.38 -9.62 16.49
N ALA A 655 1.14 -10.54 17.12
CA ALA A 655 2.23 -10.19 18.03
C ALA A 655 3.27 -9.35 17.31
N HIS A 656 3.35 -8.04 17.65
CA HIS A 656 3.95 -7.03 16.82
C HIS A 656 5.33 -6.58 17.31
N GLN A 657 5.40 -5.87 18.45
CA GLN A 657 6.63 -5.29 18.97
C GLN A 657 6.66 -5.42 20.51
N GLY A 658 7.79 -5.24 21.12
CA GLY A 658 7.87 -5.20 22.60
C GLY A 658 9.21 -4.72 23.11
N TRP A 659 9.22 -4.31 24.40
CA TRP A 659 10.40 -3.79 25.07
C TRP A 659 10.55 -4.36 26.47
N ILE A 660 11.79 -4.63 26.89
CA ILE A 660 12.08 -5.16 28.22
C ILE A 660 12.37 -4.02 29.22
N THR A 661 11.99 -4.21 30.48
CA THR A 661 12.36 -3.29 31.58
C THR A 661 13.86 -3.30 31.85
N GLU A 662 14.42 -2.21 32.41
CA GLU A 662 15.85 -2.08 32.67
C GLU A 662 16.39 -3.12 33.70
N ASP A 663 15.53 -3.72 34.51
CA ASP A 663 15.88 -4.83 35.44
C ASP A 663 15.79 -6.20 34.78
N HIS A 664 15.52 -6.26 33.46
CA HIS A 664 15.35 -7.44 32.62
C HIS A 664 14.35 -8.46 33.15
N ARG A 665 13.31 -7.97 33.86
CA ARG A 665 12.33 -8.84 34.51
C ARG A 665 11.01 -8.90 33.78
N TYR A 666 10.56 -7.80 33.20
CA TYR A 666 9.28 -7.74 32.51
C TYR A 666 9.47 -7.34 31.05
N PHE A 667 8.78 -8.03 30.16
CA PHE A 667 8.69 -7.71 28.76
C PHE A 667 7.25 -7.26 28.47
N TYR A 668 7.10 -6.06 27.92
CA TYR A 668 5.82 -5.52 27.48
C TYR A 668 5.74 -5.72 25.97
N MET A 669 4.61 -6.23 25.48
CA MET A 669 4.40 -6.56 24.09
C MET A 669 3.03 -6.06 23.64
N ASP A 670 2.96 -5.52 22.45
CA ASP A 670 1.73 -5.13 21.77
C ASP A 670 1.25 -6.19 20.77
N ASP A 671 -0.01 -6.07 20.34
CA ASP A 671 -0.66 -6.95 19.36
C ASP A 671 -1.48 -6.11 18.39
N GLU A 672 -0.85 -5.67 17.30
CA GLU A 672 -1.36 -4.72 16.32
C GLU A 672 -2.68 -5.14 15.63
N GLY A 673 -3.07 -6.41 15.75
CA GLY A 673 -4.23 -6.94 15.01
C GLY A 673 -5.47 -7.21 15.84
N ASP A 674 -5.37 -7.18 17.16
CA ASP A 674 -6.42 -7.73 18.02
C ASP A 674 -7.64 -6.81 18.21
N GLU A 675 -7.48 -5.48 18.17
CA GLU A 675 -8.62 -4.55 18.15
C GLU A 675 -9.48 -4.77 16.93
N SER A 676 -8.86 -4.80 15.74
CA SER A 676 -9.54 -5.07 14.47
C SER A 676 -10.20 -6.46 14.46
N ALA A 677 -9.52 -7.48 14.96
CA ALA A 677 -10.06 -8.83 15.07
C ALA A 677 -11.25 -8.89 16.03
N SER A 678 -11.20 -8.15 17.15
CA SER A 678 -12.28 -8.09 18.14
C SER A 678 -13.56 -7.45 17.60
N ILE A 679 -13.42 -6.40 16.78
CA ILE A 679 -14.53 -5.77 16.05
C ILE A 679 -15.15 -6.77 15.07
N GLN A 680 -14.34 -7.43 14.25
CA GLN A 680 -14.81 -8.43 13.29
C GLN A 680 -15.53 -9.60 13.96
N ALA A 681 -15.09 -9.99 15.15
CA ALA A 681 -15.75 -11.01 15.97
C ALA A 681 -17.05 -10.53 16.65
N GLY A 682 -17.38 -9.23 16.60
CA GLY A 682 -18.51 -8.62 17.29
C GLY A 682 -18.36 -8.57 18.82
N THR A 683 -17.15 -8.64 19.31
CA THR A 683 -16.79 -8.59 20.75
C THR A 683 -15.65 -7.61 20.98
N PRO A 684 -15.84 -6.29 20.70
CA PRO A 684 -14.76 -5.33 20.85
C PRO A 684 -14.16 -5.34 22.25
N MET A 685 -12.84 -5.16 22.31
CA MET A 685 -12.09 -5.06 23.56
C MET A 685 -12.39 -3.75 24.28
N PRO A 686 -12.08 -3.65 25.60
CA PRO A 686 -12.37 -2.43 26.35
C PRO A 686 -11.42 -1.26 26.07
N GLY A 687 -10.33 -1.47 25.34
CA GLY A 687 -9.31 -0.48 25.00
C GLY A 687 -8.13 -1.15 24.30
N THR A 688 -7.15 -0.36 23.89
CA THR A 688 -5.86 -0.80 23.35
C THR A 688 -5.14 -1.74 24.30
N ARG A 689 -4.68 -2.90 23.85
CA ARG A 689 -4.16 -3.97 24.71
C ARG A 689 -2.64 -4.09 24.72
N THR A 690 -2.03 -4.01 25.90
CA THR A 690 -0.62 -4.32 26.13
C THR A 690 -0.47 -5.59 26.98
N LEU A 691 0.34 -6.53 26.53
CA LEU A 691 0.64 -7.80 27.20
C LEU A 691 1.87 -7.67 28.08
N ILE A 692 1.77 -8.04 29.37
CA ILE A 692 2.87 -7.94 30.35
C ILE A 692 3.34 -9.33 30.71
N TRP A 693 4.59 -9.63 30.34
CA TRP A 693 5.24 -10.91 30.61
C TRP A 693 6.24 -10.78 31.74
N ASP A 694 6.16 -11.66 32.76
CA ASP A 694 7.25 -11.90 33.72
C ASP A 694 8.23 -12.88 33.06
N VAL A 695 9.42 -12.39 32.70
CA VAL A 695 10.50 -13.14 32.08
C VAL A 695 11.66 -13.39 33.04
N SER A 696 11.35 -13.46 34.35
CA SER A 696 12.32 -13.77 35.40
C SER A 696 12.94 -15.17 35.25
N ASP A 697 12.26 -16.06 34.58
CA ASP A 697 12.73 -17.36 34.09
C ASP A 697 12.59 -17.36 32.56
N LEU A 698 13.70 -17.31 31.84
CA LEU A 698 13.70 -17.21 30.37
C LEU A 698 13.25 -18.52 29.72
N ASP A 699 13.30 -19.64 30.43
CA ASP A 699 12.85 -20.94 29.95
C ASP A 699 11.32 -21.15 30.15
N ASP A 700 10.67 -20.33 31.02
CA ASP A 700 9.22 -20.42 31.31
C ASP A 700 8.58 -19.02 31.52
N PRO A 701 8.52 -18.19 30.46
CA PRO A 701 7.93 -16.86 30.55
C PRO A 701 6.43 -16.94 30.85
N VAL A 702 5.93 -16.06 31.72
CA VAL A 702 4.53 -16.05 32.16
C VAL A 702 3.86 -14.74 31.83
N MET A 703 2.79 -14.76 31.04
CA MET A 703 1.93 -13.59 30.90
C MET A 703 1.19 -13.33 32.21
N VAL A 704 1.55 -12.24 32.89
CA VAL A 704 1.02 -11.91 34.21
C VAL A 704 -0.15 -10.95 34.14
N LYS A 705 -0.30 -10.22 33.06
CA LYS A 705 -1.35 -9.20 32.93
C LYS A 705 -1.63 -8.87 31.46
N GLU A 706 -2.89 -8.62 31.16
CA GLU A 706 -3.35 -7.82 30.03
C GLU A 706 -3.71 -6.44 30.58
N HIS A 707 -3.07 -5.41 30.10
CA HIS A 707 -3.41 -4.02 30.38
C HIS A 707 -4.24 -3.47 29.24
N PHE A 708 -5.28 -2.71 29.55
CA PHE A 708 -6.11 -2.03 28.55
C PHE A 708 -6.03 -0.53 28.75
N GLY A 709 -5.67 0.19 27.70
CA GLY A 709 -5.64 1.64 27.66
C GLY A 709 -7.04 2.27 27.72
N GLU A 710 -7.08 3.61 27.81
CA GLU A 710 -8.33 4.37 27.85
C GLU A 710 -8.95 4.60 26.47
N THR A 711 -8.15 4.48 25.38
CA THR A 711 -8.58 4.60 23.99
C THR A 711 -8.77 3.24 23.35
N PHE A 712 -9.58 3.17 22.31
CA PHE A 712 -9.78 1.95 21.53
C PHE A 712 -9.33 2.20 20.09
N THR A 713 -8.01 2.22 19.91
CA THR A 713 -7.32 2.35 18.63
C THR A 713 -6.24 1.27 18.56
N ILE A 714 -5.70 1.01 17.38
CA ILE A 714 -4.64 0.02 17.19
C ILE A 714 -3.38 0.50 17.93
N ASP A 715 -2.76 -0.37 18.74
CA ASP A 715 -1.43 -0.13 19.30
C ASP A 715 -0.32 -0.43 18.26
N HIS A 716 0.83 0.18 18.49
CA HIS A 716 2.00 0.00 17.65
C HIS A 716 3.27 0.06 18.50
N ASN A 717 4.32 0.78 18.09
CA ASN A 717 5.63 0.72 18.73
C ASN A 717 5.64 1.30 20.17
N LEU A 718 6.20 0.55 21.11
CA LEU A 718 6.37 0.95 22.51
C LEU A 718 7.85 0.92 22.91
N TYR A 719 8.25 1.89 23.75
CA TYR A 719 9.61 2.00 24.30
C TYR A 719 9.58 2.31 25.79
N ILE A 720 10.54 1.78 26.55
CA ILE A 720 10.63 2.00 28.00
C ILE A 720 11.89 2.77 28.34
N LYS A 721 11.74 3.84 29.13
CA LYS A 721 12.85 4.60 29.72
C LYS A 721 12.58 4.79 31.22
N GLY A 722 13.34 4.10 32.06
CA GLY A 722 13.11 4.09 33.50
C GLY A 722 11.77 3.46 33.88
N ASP A 723 10.94 4.24 34.56
CA ASP A 723 9.59 3.83 34.98
C ASP A 723 8.49 4.36 34.05
N LEU A 724 8.83 4.83 32.85
CA LEU A 724 7.87 5.30 31.88
C LEU A 724 7.91 4.43 30.61
N MET A 725 6.73 4.08 30.12
CA MET A 725 6.51 3.45 28.83
C MET A 725 5.86 4.47 27.90
N TYR A 726 6.37 4.57 26.67
CA TYR A 726 5.91 5.46 25.62
C TYR A 726 5.35 4.61 24.49
N GLN A 727 4.06 4.72 24.21
CA GLN A 727 3.38 3.95 23.16
C GLN A 727 2.94 4.89 22.03
N SER A 728 3.16 4.48 20.81
CA SER A 728 2.58 5.07 19.61
C SER A 728 1.38 4.23 19.25
N ASN A 729 0.16 4.77 19.40
CA ASN A 729 -1.08 4.01 19.23
C ASN A 729 -1.88 4.57 18.04
N TYR A 730 -1.23 4.62 16.88
CA TYR A 730 -1.79 5.13 15.62
C TYR A 730 -2.69 6.37 15.83
N VAL A 731 -3.99 6.30 15.54
CA VAL A 731 -4.94 7.42 15.60
C VAL A 731 -4.96 8.12 16.95
N SER A 732 -4.76 7.39 18.06
CA SER A 732 -4.76 8.03 19.39
C SER A 732 -3.43 8.69 19.78
N GLY A 733 -2.42 8.65 18.92
CA GLY A 733 -1.17 9.36 19.10
C GLY A 733 -0.21 8.74 20.12
N LEU A 734 0.60 9.58 20.77
CA LEU A 734 1.52 9.18 21.83
C LEU A 734 0.80 9.01 23.15
N ARG A 735 1.00 7.84 23.83
CA ARG A 735 0.55 7.55 25.20
C ARG A 735 1.75 7.32 26.13
N ILE A 736 1.76 7.93 27.30
CA ILE A 736 2.83 7.79 28.27
C ILE A 736 2.25 7.15 29.53
N LEU A 737 2.78 5.98 29.92
CA LEU A 737 2.32 5.22 31.06
C LEU A 737 3.40 5.14 32.13
N ASP A 738 3.02 5.40 33.39
CA ASP A 738 3.83 5.07 34.58
C ASP A 738 3.73 3.57 34.82
N ILE A 739 4.86 2.89 34.73
CA ILE A 739 5.02 1.46 34.95
C ILE A 739 5.85 1.16 36.21
N SER A 740 5.95 2.09 37.15
CA SER A 740 6.62 1.85 38.45
C SER A 740 6.01 0.67 39.19
N ASP A 741 4.69 0.46 39.12
CA ASP A 741 4.04 -0.84 39.35
C ASP A 741 3.96 -1.61 38.05
N ARG A 742 4.89 -2.54 37.81
CA ARG A 742 5.07 -3.26 36.55
C ARG A 742 3.82 -4.01 36.04
N GLN A 743 2.89 -4.33 36.94
CA GLN A 743 1.67 -5.06 36.57
C GLN A 743 0.42 -4.17 36.50
N ASN A 744 0.54 -2.91 36.89
CA ASN A 744 -0.57 -1.97 36.85
C ASN A 744 -0.15 -0.62 36.25
N PRO A 745 0.13 -0.56 34.94
CA PRO A 745 0.43 0.68 34.25
C PRO A 745 -0.67 1.72 34.43
N VAL A 746 -0.29 2.98 34.53
CA VAL A 746 -1.21 4.11 34.65
C VAL A 746 -0.85 5.17 33.60
N GLU A 747 -1.78 5.57 32.76
CA GLU A 747 -1.56 6.66 31.83
C GLU A 747 -1.33 7.97 32.61
N VAL A 748 -0.24 8.66 32.32
CA VAL A 748 0.19 9.89 32.96
C VAL A 748 0.35 11.07 32.01
N GLY A 749 0.24 10.84 30.73
CA GLY A 749 0.27 11.88 29.72
C GLY A 749 -0.02 11.34 28.31
N PHE A 750 -0.48 12.21 27.44
CA PHE A 750 -0.69 11.88 26.03
C PHE A 750 -0.64 13.13 25.15
N LEU A 751 -0.39 12.89 23.86
CA LEU A 751 -0.70 13.81 22.77
C LEU A 751 -1.38 13.01 21.65
N ASP A 752 -2.59 13.40 21.31
CA ASP A 752 -3.34 12.88 20.17
C ASP A 752 -2.86 13.58 18.89
N THR A 753 -2.27 12.83 17.97
CA THR A 753 -1.70 13.39 16.72
C THR A 753 -2.71 13.50 15.57
N VAL A 754 -3.89 12.85 15.71
CA VAL A 754 -4.96 12.79 14.70
C VAL A 754 -6.32 13.10 15.33
N PRO A 755 -6.52 14.32 15.91
CA PRO A 755 -7.71 14.65 16.68
C PRO A 755 -9.02 14.74 15.86
N TRP A 756 -8.99 14.49 14.58
CA TRP A 756 -10.14 14.44 13.68
C TRP A 756 -10.66 13.02 13.41
N SER A 757 -9.97 11.97 13.88
CA SER A 757 -10.40 10.58 13.77
C SER A 757 -10.39 9.87 15.12
N GLU A 758 -11.35 8.97 15.34
CA GLU A 758 -11.39 8.03 16.47
C GLU A 758 -11.53 6.58 15.95
N GLU A 759 -11.24 6.37 14.65
CA GLU A 759 -11.42 5.09 13.98
C GLU A 759 -10.31 4.09 14.36
N VAL A 760 -10.59 2.80 14.23
CA VAL A 760 -9.61 1.73 14.46
C VAL A 760 -8.92 1.43 13.13
N GLU A 761 -7.87 2.19 12.83
CA GLU A 761 -7.17 2.16 11.54
C GLU A 761 -5.65 2.37 11.72
N PHE A 762 -4.88 2.04 10.67
CA PHE A 762 -3.42 2.13 10.64
C PHE A 762 -2.96 3.51 10.14
N ASP A 763 -3.39 4.58 10.82
CA ASP A 763 -3.04 5.96 10.50
C ASP A 763 -2.62 6.72 11.77
N GLY A 764 -1.80 7.77 11.64
CA GLY A 764 -1.34 8.58 12.76
C GLY A 764 0.02 8.14 13.31
N SER A 765 0.13 8.04 14.66
CA SER A 765 1.40 7.83 15.35
C SER A 765 2.00 6.45 15.10
N TRP A 766 3.05 6.41 14.28
CA TRP A 766 3.77 5.17 13.93
C TRP A 766 4.79 4.75 14.99
N SER A 767 5.65 5.67 15.40
CA SER A 767 6.75 5.36 16.30
C SER A 767 7.16 6.59 17.13
N ASN A 768 7.93 6.34 18.20
CA ASN A 768 8.48 7.39 19.03
C ASN A 768 9.92 7.09 19.46
N TYR A 769 10.67 8.14 19.82
CA TYR A 769 12.02 8.04 20.37
C TYR A 769 12.13 8.92 21.62
N PRO A 770 12.09 8.35 22.84
CA PRO A 770 12.10 9.11 24.09
C PRO A 770 13.49 9.24 24.73
N PHE A 771 14.58 8.79 24.09
CA PHE A 771 15.87 8.56 24.76
C PHE A 771 16.80 9.76 24.80
N PHE A 772 16.48 10.89 24.17
CA PHE A 772 17.31 12.08 24.24
C PHE A 772 17.51 12.58 25.69
N GLU A 773 18.74 13.07 26.00
CA GLU A 773 19.05 13.62 27.33
C GLU A 773 18.31 14.93 27.61
N SER A 774 17.98 15.71 26.57
CA SER A 774 17.15 16.91 26.69
C SER A 774 15.74 16.62 27.20
N GLY A 775 15.27 15.37 27.09
CA GLY A 775 13.91 14.97 27.37
C GLY A 775 12.95 15.20 26.18
N THR A 776 13.47 15.59 25.03
CA THR A 776 12.68 15.69 23.81
C THR A 776 12.26 14.30 23.37
N ILE A 777 10.95 14.13 23.08
CA ILE A 777 10.36 12.93 22.53
C ILE A 777 10.07 13.21 21.05
N VAL A 778 10.60 12.40 20.15
CA VAL A 778 10.26 12.47 18.74
C VAL A 778 9.11 11.51 18.47
N VAL A 779 8.09 11.94 17.76
CA VAL A 779 6.95 11.11 17.37
C VAL A 779 6.68 11.31 15.88
N SER A 780 6.72 10.24 15.12
CA SER A 780 6.24 10.25 13.73
C SER A 780 4.73 9.99 13.68
N SER A 781 4.06 10.65 12.75
CA SER A 781 2.62 10.50 12.54
C SER A 781 2.34 10.55 11.04
N GLY A 782 2.28 9.39 10.42
CA GLY A 782 1.93 9.12 9.01
C GLY A 782 1.98 10.31 8.05
N ALA A 783 0.83 10.70 7.58
CA ALA A 783 0.65 11.81 6.66
C ALA A 783 0.84 13.20 7.29
N GLU A 784 0.68 13.33 8.63
CA GLU A 784 0.84 14.61 9.32
C GLU A 784 2.30 15.07 9.29
N GLY A 785 3.23 14.20 9.74
CA GLY A 785 4.65 14.52 9.81
C GLY A 785 5.32 14.09 11.10
N VAL A 786 6.17 14.95 11.70
CA VAL A 786 6.95 14.64 12.90
C VAL A 786 6.73 15.68 14.00
N PHE A 787 6.44 15.20 15.19
CA PHE A 787 6.27 16.00 16.40
C PHE A 787 7.52 15.91 17.26
N PHE A 788 7.90 17.04 17.86
CA PHE A 788 8.92 17.13 18.90
C PHE A 788 8.23 17.55 20.19
N LEU A 789 8.13 16.63 21.11
CA LEU A 789 7.29 16.74 22.28
C LEU A 789 8.11 16.78 23.57
N LYS A 790 7.47 17.23 24.63
CA LYS A 790 8.02 17.22 25.98
C LYS A 790 6.96 16.74 26.98
N TYR A 791 7.35 15.80 27.80
CA TYR A 791 6.53 15.36 28.94
C TYR A 791 6.71 16.30 30.12
N ASP A 792 5.66 16.96 30.54
CA ASP A 792 5.62 17.92 31.65
C ASP A 792 4.73 17.38 32.77
N PRO A 793 5.24 16.46 33.62
CA PRO A 793 4.43 15.90 34.70
C PRO A 793 3.94 16.99 35.65
N ARG A 794 2.65 17.04 35.90
CA ARG A 794 2.12 17.93 36.93
C ARG A 794 2.75 17.53 38.25
N GLU A 795 3.34 18.50 38.98
CA GLU A 795 3.68 18.27 40.36
C GLU A 795 2.39 17.82 41.09
N LEU A 796 2.34 16.56 41.50
CA LEU A 796 1.28 16.08 42.36
C LEU A 796 1.38 16.94 43.63
N VAL A 797 0.52 17.95 43.74
CA VAL A 797 0.40 18.75 44.95
C VAL A 797 -0.05 17.80 46.07
N PRO A 798 0.74 17.57 47.13
CA PRO A 798 0.50 16.56 48.12
C PRO A 798 -0.78 16.81 48.93
#